data_e875ef31b4353e697c7a78835f857939
#
_entry.id   e875ef31b4353e697c7a78835f857939
#
_cell.length_a   1.000
_cell.length_b   1.000
_cell.length_c   1.000
_cell.angle_alpha   90.00
_cell.angle_beta   90.00
_cell.angle_gamma   90.00
#
_symmetry.space_group_name_H-M   'P 1'
#
loop_
_entity.id
_entity.type
_entity.pdbx_description
1 polymer ?
#
loop_
_entity_poly.entity_id
_entity_poly.type
_entity_poly.pdbx_seq_one_letter_code
_entity_poly.pdbx_strand_id
1 'polypeptide(L)'
;MSQQKGKASGASKGKKPGKAGADGKREDVLQAVVIADSFQDRFAPFSVEKPRCLLPLANTPLIEYTLEFLAMNGVQEVYIYCGSHSEQIENYINTSRWSPMSIRTPFTSLQFIRVSDAHSVGDFLRDLDGRGIMDGDFILVHGDVVSNISLDGALAAHKARKEAAATNIMTVVLRSGGANEHRTKPNGLNPVFVIDAKTKRCLHYDETHPLQSDHYMTLDPAVIDELSTDFEIRGDLIDAGIDICTPEVLALWSESFDYELPRRNFLHGVLKDWELNGKAIYAEVLEDGYAARASNLQMYESISKDVLGRWTFPFVPDCNVIPGQTYKMASGAVCIEDGTVMAPDSKISRSILGQGATVGAGSRVSNSIIGRRCKIGSNVRIENSFIWDDAVIEDEAVVTRSILADSSVVGKGSTVDAGSLLSFGVTLGEKSHVPEATVLAVTGHDGNPVTPDTTLVGPNGKGARYVDPEAEDMDDEDPSTLQRSLIYNLANLSLSTSTISTLSSDMHDDDSDAGSATTPFSADSRNRADSFISDDSQGKSGFHYDAVHGLLDALRAESGDFDSAKLEFMGLRLANDASDVSMRKAVAIAFARRAAELLEPEHGGLEAPKAADATFNSKKGASKFVSEVGVGGGEEEQVEFVLALQRALLGCRNLEHHRAGVLLAAMLQQLYGLDVLEEEGILAWWEDARAEEGEGMAALKDKCRVLVEWLENAEEDDSDEEDSDDE
;
A
#
# COMPACT_ATOMS: atom_id res chain seq x y z
N MET A 1 9.93 31.16 90.77
CA MET A 1 8.96 30.19 91.34
C MET A 1 7.73 30.16 90.46
N SER A 2 7.28 28.94 90.10
CA SER A 2 5.99 28.60 89.57
C SER A 2 5.80 28.69 88.03
N GLN A 3 5.80 27.58 87.46
CA GLN A 3 5.44 27.18 86.06
C GLN A 3 3.95 27.32 85.85
N GLN A 4 3.55 27.70 84.62
CA GLN A 4 2.26 27.29 84.07
C GLN A 4 2.38 26.89 82.62
N LYS A 5 1.95 25.66 82.35
CA LYS A 5 1.85 25.04 81.07
C LYS A 5 0.72 25.62 80.22
N GLY A 6 1.00 26.06 79.01
CA GLY A 6 -0.02 26.39 77.99
C GLY A 6 -0.28 25.19 77.07
N LYS A 7 -1.54 24.81 76.91
CA LYS A 7 -2.05 23.77 75.99
C LYS A 7 -2.00 24.27 74.55
N ALA A 8 -1.43 23.46 73.66
CA ALA A 8 -1.53 23.63 72.21
C ALA A 8 -2.91 23.17 71.72
N SER A 9 -3.63 24.03 71.02
CA SER A 9 -4.86 23.71 70.28
C SER A 9 -4.49 23.17 68.97
N GLY A 10 -4.97 21.92 68.64
CA GLY A 10 -4.79 21.26 67.40
C GLY A 10 -5.60 21.94 66.29
N ALA A 11 -4.92 22.29 65.22
CA ALA A 11 -5.53 22.69 63.95
C ALA A 11 -6.09 21.47 63.22
N SER A 12 -7.40 21.44 63.01
CA SER A 12 -8.06 20.46 62.18
C SER A 12 -7.64 20.66 60.72
N LYS A 13 -6.98 19.63 60.12
CA LYS A 13 -6.78 19.54 58.68
C LYS A 13 -8.14 19.33 58.01
N GLY A 14 -8.62 20.34 57.27
CA GLY A 14 -9.74 20.22 56.39
C GLY A 14 -9.42 19.16 55.31
N LYS A 15 -10.20 18.10 55.25
CA LYS A 15 -10.25 17.16 54.15
C LYS A 15 -10.68 17.93 52.90
N LYS A 16 -9.84 17.95 51.85
CA LYS A 16 -10.27 18.30 50.50
C LYS A 16 -11.37 17.32 50.08
N PRO A 17 -12.49 17.77 49.45
CA PRO A 17 -13.49 16.88 48.94
C PRO A 17 -12.84 16.06 47.83
N GLY A 18 -13.01 14.74 47.91
CA GLY A 18 -12.44 13.78 46.98
C GLY A 18 -13.01 13.95 45.56
N LYS A 19 -12.15 13.76 44.60
CA LYS A 19 -12.40 13.68 43.14
C LYS A 19 -13.15 12.43 42.70
N ALA A 20 -13.86 11.76 43.63
CA ALA A 20 -14.51 10.46 43.41
C ALA A 20 -15.86 10.50 42.65
N GLY A 21 -16.25 11.67 42.14
CA GLY A 21 -17.52 11.83 41.42
C GLY A 21 -17.40 12.20 39.95
N ALA A 22 -16.15 12.44 39.44
CA ALA A 22 -15.92 12.77 38.05
C ALA A 22 -15.36 11.57 37.24
N ASP A 23 -14.59 10.68 37.88
CA ASP A 23 -13.99 9.51 37.20
C ASP A 23 -15.03 8.46 36.83
N GLY A 24 -16.04 8.19 37.66
CA GLY A 24 -17.08 7.21 37.36
C GLY A 24 -18.07 7.62 36.24
N LYS A 25 -18.05 8.88 35.78
CA LYS A 25 -18.88 9.35 34.67
C LYS A 25 -18.15 9.34 33.32
N ARG A 26 -16.83 9.31 33.32
CA ARG A 26 -16.04 9.27 32.09
C ARG A 26 -15.85 7.85 31.53
N GLU A 27 -15.82 6.83 32.37
CA GLU A 27 -15.75 5.43 31.96
C GLU A 27 -16.95 4.96 31.13
N ASP A 28 -18.08 5.68 31.18
CA ASP A 28 -19.29 5.37 30.41
C ASP A 28 -19.30 6.05 29.02
N VAL A 29 -18.36 6.93 28.70
CA VAL A 29 -18.28 7.66 27.44
C VAL A 29 -17.51 6.82 26.42
N LEU A 30 -18.19 6.38 25.35
CA LEU A 30 -17.53 5.66 24.26
C LEU A 30 -16.74 6.65 23.39
N GLN A 31 -15.43 6.44 23.35
CA GLN A 31 -14.48 7.25 22.60
C GLN A 31 -14.07 6.51 21.32
N ALA A 32 -13.72 7.25 20.26
CA ALA A 32 -13.14 6.70 19.06
C ALA A 32 -11.95 7.52 18.56
N VAL A 33 -10.95 6.83 18.04
CA VAL A 33 -9.79 7.40 17.37
C VAL A 33 -9.90 7.07 15.89
N VAL A 34 -9.91 8.10 15.05
CA VAL A 34 -9.96 7.97 13.59
C VAL A 34 -8.61 8.38 13.01
N ILE A 35 -7.94 7.45 12.38
CA ILE A 35 -6.69 7.72 11.66
C ILE A 35 -7.07 8.20 10.26
N ALA A 36 -7.02 9.51 10.03
CA ALA A 36 -7.44 10.14 8.78
C ALA A 36 -6.32 10.20 7.73
N ASP A 37 -5.09 10.03 8.16
CA ASP A 37 -3.93 9.87 7.29
C ASP A 37 -3.52 8.41 7.15
N SER A 38 -2.88 8.06 6.07
CA SER A 38 -2.51 6.69 5.78
C SER A 38 -1.03 6.46 5.59
N PHE A 39 -0.20 7.49 5.52
CA PHE A 39 1.25 7.38 5.25
C PHE A 39 1.65 6.53 4.05
N GLN A 40 0.74 6.30 3.12
CA GLN A 40 0.94 5.36 2.03
C GLN A 40 0.51 5.95 0.71
N ASP A 41 1.36 5.77 -0.30
CA ASP A 41 1.16 6.29 -1.65
C ASP A 41 0.26 5.42 -2.53
N ARG A 42 -0.46 4.46 -1.92
CA ARG A 42 -1.35 3.52 -2.62
C ARG A 42 -2.50 4.16 -3.40
N PHE A 43 -2.73 5.44 -3.21
CA PHE A 43 -3.67 6.25 -3.98
C PHE A 43 -2.98 7.34 -4.80
N ALA A 44 -1.66 7.31 -4.90
CA ALA A 44 -0.98 8.22 -5.79
C ALA A 44 -1.47 8.01 -7.25
N PRO A 45 -1.59 9.05 -8.04
CA PRO A 45 -1.25 10.44 -7.76
C PRO A 45 -2.32 11.23 -6.99
N PHE A 46 -3.48 10.64 -6.69
CA PHE A 46 -4.59 11.36 -6.05
C PHE A 46 -4.25 11.81 -4.63
N SER A 47 -3.50 10.99 -3.88
CA SER A 47 -3.11 11.29 -2.49
C SER A 47 -2.12 12.45 -2.38
N VAL A 48 -1.41 12.81 -3.46
CA VAL A 48 -0.50 13.97 -3.50
C VAL A 48 -1.26 15.29 -3.30
N GLU A 49 -2.47 15.40 -3.85
CA GLU A 49 -3.26 16.63 -3.83
C GLU A 49 -4.41 16.62 -2.81
N LYS A 50 -4.94 15.43 -2.47
CA LYS A 50 -6.14 15.28 -1.63
C LYS A 50 -5.98 14.08 -0.70
N PRO A 51 -6.23 14.25 0.61
CA PRO A 51 -6.08 13.13 1.55
C PRO A 51 -7.06 12.00 1.21
N ARG A 52 -6.62 10.75 1.35
CA ARG A 52 -7.40 9.56 0.99
C ARG A 52 -8.80 9.55 1.61
N CYS A 53 -8.91 9.93 2.87
CA CYS A 53 -10.20 9.96 3.57
C CYS A 53 -11.22 10.95 2.97
N LEU A 54 -10.77 11.92 2.15
CA LEU A 54 -11.63 12.85 1.40
C LEU A 54 -11.88 12.46 -0.04
N LEU A 55 -11.29 11.37 -0.55
CA LEU A 55 -11.60 10.88 -1.88
C LEU A 55 -13.06 10.44 -1.98
N PRO A 56 -13.75 10.73 -3.10
CA PRO A 56 -15.17 10.43 -3.23
C PRO A 56 -15.42 8.94 -3.53
N LEU A 57 -16.16 8.27 -2.69
CA LEU A 57 -16.75 6.97 -2.94
C LEU A 57 -18.25 7.16 -3.21
N ALA A 58 -18.73 6.81 -4.40
CA ALA A 58 -20.12 7.06 -4.79
C ALA A 58 -20.57 8.53 -4.55
N ASN A 59 -19.72 9.49 -4.95
CA ASN A 59 -19.89 10.94 -4.78
C ASN A 59 -19.95 11.43 -3.32
N THR A 60 -19.44 10.64 -2.41
CA THR A 60 -19.42 10.92 -0.97
C THR A 60 -18.01 10.71 -0.45
N PRO A 61 -17.39 11.64 0.27
CA PRO A 61 -16.07 11.44 0.85
C PRO A 61 -16.03 10.22 1.77
N LEU A 62 -14.95 9.45 1.71
CA LEU A 62 -14.78 8.21 2.50
C LEU A 62 -15.00 8.43 3.99
N ILE A 63 -14.50 9.52 4.55
CA ILE A 63 -14.62 9.84 5.98
C ILE A 63 -16.09 9.92 6.45
N GLU A 64 -17.03 10.27 5.58
CA GLU A 64 -18.45 10.32 5.92
C GLU A 64 -18.97 8.94 6.33
N TYR A 65 -18.56 7.88 5.61
CA TYR A 65 -18.94 6.50 5.95
C TYR A 65 -18.39 6.09 7.31
N THR A 66 -17.14 6.43 7.60
CA THR A 66 -16.52 6.13 8.90
C THR A 66 -17.23 6.86 10.05
N LEU A 67 -17.51 8.17 9.88
CA LEU A 67 -18.19 8.95 10.92
C LEU A 67 -19.64 8.50 11.13
N GLU A 68 -20.36 8.13 10.06
CA GLU A 68 -21.70 7.54 10.18
C GLU A 68 -21.67 6.21 10.93
N PHE A 69 -20.72 5.35 10.60
CA PHE A 69 -20.52 4.09 11.29
C PHE A 69 -20.28 4.31 12.80
N LEU A 70 -19.44 5.25 13.17
CA LEU A 70 -19.19 5.59 14.56
C LEU A 70 -20.44 6.16 15.25
N ALA A 71 -21.18 7.02 14.55
CA ALA A 71 -22.44 7.61 15.07
C ALA A 71 -23.51 6.54 15.30
N MET A 72 -23.65 5.58 14.39
CA MET A 72 -24.59 4.44 14.52
C MET A 72 -24.25 3.58 15.73
N ASN A 73 -22.98 3.42 16.06
CA ASN A 73 -22.51 2.63 17.19
C ASN A 73 -22.44 3.44 18.51
N GLY A 74 -23.04 4.63 18.56
CA GLY A 74 -23.21 5.40 19.78
C GLY A 74 -21.94 6.02 20.33
N VAL A 75 -20.90 6.23 19.50
CA VAL A 75 -19.70 6.95 19.87
C VAL A 75 -20.05 8.38 20.24
N GLN A 76 -19.49 8.89 21.33
CA GLN A 76 -19.77 10.23 21.85
C GLN A 76 -18.60 11.20 21.64
N GLU A 77 -17.37 10.74 21.75
CA GLU A 77 -16.18 11.56 21.55
C GLU A 77 -15.32 10.97 20.43
N VAL A 78 -14.92 11.82 19.49
CA VAL A 78 -14.12 11.43 18.34
C VAL A 78 -12.84 12.25 18.29
N TYR A 79 -11.72 11.58 18.15
CA TYR A 79 -10.39 12.17 17.95
C TYR A 79 -9.92 11.83 16.55
N ILE A 80 -9.75 12.84 15.70
CA ILE A 80 -9.31 12.66 14.31
C ILE A 80 -7.82 13.01 14.23
N TYR A 81 -7.00 12.01 13.96
CA TYR A 81 -5.59 12.18 13.70
C TYR A 81 -5.34 12.57 12.26
N CYS A 82 -4.67 13.71 12.07
CA CYS A 82 -4.34 14.26 10.77
C CYS A 82 -2.82 14.48 10.69
N GLY A 83 -2.20 13.91 9.66
CA GLY A 83 -0.82 14.17 9.29
C GLY A 83 -0.73 15.20 8.17
N SER A 84 -0.40 14.76 6.97
CA SER A 84 -0.42 15.57 5.76
C SER A 84 -1.85 16.07 5.44
N HIS A 85 -1.98 17.16 4.71
CA HIS A 85 -3.28 17.73 4.31
C HIS A 85 -4.29 18.00 5.46
N SER A 86 -3.82 18.17 6.71
CA SER A 86 -4.66 18.38 7.88
C SER A 86 -5.67 19.52 7.70
N GLU A 87 -5.28 20.61 7.01
CA GLU A 87 -6.16 21.76 6.75
C GLU A 87 -7.37 21.39 5.87
N GLN A 88 -7.20 20.51 4.89
CA GLN A 88 -8.30 20.08 4.02
C GLN A 88 -9.32 19.26 4.80
N ILE A 89 -8.85 18.36 5.67
CA ILE A 89 -9.71 17.52 6.51
C ILE A 89 -10.49 18.38 7.50
N GLU A 90 -9.81 19.31 8.18
CA GLU A 90 -10.46 20.20 9.13
C GLU A 90 -11.48 21.13 8.47
N ASN A 91 -11.15 21.72 7.31
CA ASN A 91 -12.07 22.56 6.56
C ASN A 91 -13.31 21.77 6.14
N TYR A 92 -13.14 20.53 5.66
CA TYR A 92 -14.26 19.68 5.31
C TYR A 92 -15.16 19.39 6.52
N ILE A 93 -14.61 18.93 7.62
CA ILE A 93 -15.37 18.61 8.84
C ILE A 93 -16.07 19.85 9.39
N ASN A 94 -15.38 20.99 9.47
CA ASN A 94 -15.92 22.24 10.00
C ASN A 94 -17.08 22.81 9.15
N THR A 95 -17.10 22.51 7.85
CA THR A 95 -18.19 22.92 6.95
C THR A 95 -19.31 21.87 6.84
N SER A 96 -19.08 20.67 7.33
CA SER A 96 -20.02 19.54 7.32
C SER A 96 -20.96 19.56 8.55
N ARG A 97 -21.88 18.59 8.59
CA ARG A 97 -22.76 18.38 9.76
C ARG A 97 -22.00 17.92 11.01
N TRP A 98 -20.79 17.42 10.85
CA TRP A 98 -19.93 16.92 11.93
C TRP A 98 -19.26 18.03 12.71
N SER A 99 -19.34 19.27 12.22
CA SER A 99 -18.76 20.42 12.89
C SER A 99 -19.16 20.45 14.38
N PRO A 100 -18.21 20.66 15.30
CA PRO A 100 -18.48 20.84 16.72
C PRO A 100 -19.48 21.97 17.03
N MET A 101 -19.62 22.93 16.11
CA MET A 101 -20.58 24.01 16.20
C MET A 101 -21.98 23.66 15.66
N SER A 102 -22.14 22.49 15.03
CA SER A 102 -23.40 22.07 14.42
C SER A 102 -24.34 21.47 15.47
N ILE A 103 -25.60 21.94 15.52
CA ILE A 103 -26.64 21.35 16.36
C ILE A 103 -27.01 19.91 15.90
N ARG A 104 -26.60 19.51 14.70
CA ARG A 104 -26.92 18.22 14.09
C ARG A 104 -25.86 17.15 14.32
N THR A 105 -24.74 17.50 14.91
CA THR A 105 -23.71 16.49 15.19
C THR A 105 -24.19 15.53 16.29
N PRO A 106 -24.05 14.21 16.09
CA PRO A 106 -24.36 13.23 17.13
C PRO A 106 -23.24 13.15 18.18
N PHE A 107 -22.05 13.64 17.87
CA PHE A 107 -20.90 13.59 18.76
C PHE A 107 -20.95 14.73 19.81
N THR A 108 -20.65 14.39 21.03
CA THR A 108 -20.52 15.37 22.13
C THR A 108 -19.25 16.20 21.98
N SER A 109 -18.18 15.58 21.49
CA SER A 109 -16.89 16.21 21.21
C SER A 109 -16.28 15.61 19.95
N LEU A 110 -15.72 16.48 19.09
CA LEU A 110 -14.89 16.08 17.97
C LEU A 110 -13.64 16.97 17.97
N GLN A 111 -12.48 16.35 18.06
CA GLN A 111 -11.21 17.06 18.18
C GLN A 111 -10.25 16.59 17.09
N PHE A 112 -9.47 17.53 16.53
CA PHE A 112 -8.40 17.25 15.60
C PHE A 112 -7.07 17.21 16.34
N ILE A 113 -6.28 16.20 16.06
CA ILE A 113 -4.92 16.08 16.57
C ILE A 113 -3.98 16.09 15.37
N ARG A 114 -3.20 17.15 15.26
CA ARG A 114 -2.21 17.31 14.18
C ARG A 114 -0.87 16.81 14.66
N VAL A 115 -0.26 15.93 13.88
CA VAL A 115 1.09 15.42 14.10
C VAL A 115 1.81 15.48 12.76
N SER A 116 2.56 16.56 12.53
CA SER A 116 3.26 16.82 11.25
C SER A 116 4.45 15.90 11.04
N ASP A 117 5.05 15.41 12.11
CA ASP A 117 6.31 14.66 12.09
C ASP A 117 6.08 13.15 12.22
N ALA A 118 4.83 12.70 12.10
CA ALA A 118 4.51 11.29 12.13
C ALA A 118 4.77 10.66 10.76
N HIS A 119 5.46 9.54 10.75
CA HIS A 119 5.73 8.73 9.57
C HIS A 119 4.98 7.40 9.56
N SER A 120 4.36 7.05 10.70
CA SER A 120 3.64 5.79 10.86
C SER A 120 2.39 5.94 11.74
N VAL A 121 1.52 4.93 11.69
CA VAL A 121 0.39 4.81 12.62
C VAL A 121 0.89 4.69 14.06
N GLY A 122 2.03 4.03 14.27
CA GLY A 122 2.68 3.91 15.57
C GLY A 122 3.00 5.25 16.19
N ASP A 123 3.49 6.22 15.41
CA ASP A 123 3.79 7.57 15.90
C ASP A 123 2.54 8.28 16.42
N PHE A 124 1.40 8.12 15.74
CA PHE A 124 0.13 8.65 16.20
C PHE A 124 -0.32 8.05 17.53
N LEU A 125 -0.18 6.73 17.69
CA LEU A 125 -0.62 6.05 18.90
C LEU A 125 0.32 6.34 20.07
N ARG A 126 1.61 6.52 19.84
CA ARG A 126 2.58 7.00 20.84
C ARG A 126 2.29 8.43 21.30
N ASP A 127 1.97 9.31 20.35
CA ASP A 127 1.57 10.69 20.67
C ASP A 127 0.26 10.70 21.49
N LEU A 128 -0.69 9.83 21.14
CA LEU A 128 -1.95 9.68 21.87
C LEU A 128 -1.73 9.23 23.32
N ASP A 129 -0.85 8.27 23.55
CA ASP A 129 -0.43 7.83 24.90
C ASP A 129 0.19 8.97 25.67
N GLY A 130 1.13 9.69 25.06
CA GLY A 130 1.80 10.85 25.67
C GLY A 130 0.84 11.97 26.09
N ARG A 131 -0.27 12.12 25.38
CA ARG A 131 -1.33 13.11 25.72
C ARG A 131 -2.22 12.68 26.88
N GLY A 132 -2.36 11.38 27.13
CA GLY A 132 -3.19 10.83 28.20
C GLY A 132 -4.66 11.26 28.11
N ILE A 133 -5.23 11.27 26.92
CA ILE A 133 -6.61 11.74 26.68
C ILE A 133 -7.62 10.59 26.80
N MET A 134 -7.15 9.35 26.59
CA MET A 134 -8.00 8.17 26.66
C MET A 134 -8.20 7.75 28.12
N ASP A 135 -9.41 7.94 28.62
CA ASP A 135 -9.77 7.60 29.99
C ASP A 135 -10.47 6.21 30.10
N GLY A 136 -10.97 5.67 28.98
CA GLY A 136 -11.74 4.42 28.94
C GLY A 136 -11.44 3.60 27.66
N ASP A 137 -12.20 2.54 27.46
CA ASP A 137 -12.12 1.76 26.24
C ASP A 137 -12.51 2.60 25.04
N PHE A 138 -11.79 2.45 23.94
CA PHE A 138 -12.00 3.24 22.74
C PHE A 138 -12.01 2.36 21.48
N ILE A 139 -12.62 2.88 20.43
CA ILE A 139 -12.63 2.26 19.11
C ILE A 139 -11.52 2.91 18.27
N LEU A 140 -10.60 2.10 17.74
CA LEU A 140 -9.60 2.53 16.78
C LEU A 140 -10.08 2.17 15.38
N VAL A 141 -10.14 3.14 14.48
CA VAL A 141 -10.55 2.95 13.08
C VAL A 141 -9.78 3.88 12.15
N HIS A 142 -9.75 3.53 10.87
CA HIS A 142 -9.23 4.40 9.82
C HIS A 142 -10.33 5.26 9.19
N GLY A 143 -9.96 6.41 8.63
CA GLY A 143 -10.89 7.35 7.98
C GLY A 143 -11.44 6.90 6.63
N ASP A 144 -11.13 5.68 6.20
CA ASP A 144 -11.51 5.07 4.92
C ASP A 144 -12.32 3.77 5.09
N VAL A 145 -12.88 3.55 6.29
CA VAL A 145 -13.72 2.39 6.61
C VAL A 145 -15.17 2.62 6.16
N VAL A 146 -15.70 1.66 5.43
CA VAL A 146 -17.12 1.59 5.06
C VAL A 146 -17.75 0.40 5.75
N SER A 147 -18.61 0.64 6.73
CA SER A 147 -19.19 -0.42 7.55
C SER A 147 -20.58 -0.08 8.08
N ASN A 148 -21.47 -1.06 8.07
CA ASN A 148 -22.80 -0.98 8.65
C ASN A 148 -23.02 -1.98 9.80
N ILE A 149 -21.93 -2.57 10.30
CA ILE A 149 -22.01 -3.55 11.41
C ILE A 149 -22.37 -2.87 12.73
N SER A 150 -23.12 -3.57 13.60
CA SER A 150 -23.31 -3.16 14.99
C SER A 150 -22.19 -3.71 15.86
N LEU A 151 -21.58 -2.84 16.65
CA LEU A 151 -20.52 -3.17 17.61
C LEU A 151 -21.07 -3.53 19.01
N ASP A 152 -22.39 -3.46 19.26
CA ASP A 152 -22.96 -3.68 20.59
C ASP A 152 -22.53 -5.01 21.21
N GLY A 153 -22.56 -6.09 20.43
CA GLY A 153 -22.15 -7.42 20.87
C GLY A 153 -20.64 -7.49 21.16
N ALA A 154 -19.82 -6.93 20.26
CA ALA A 154 -18.36 -6.90 20.40
C ALA A 154 -17.92 -6.05 21.61
N LEU A 155 -18.55 -4.88 21.81
CA LEU A 155 -18.30 -4.01 22.97
C LEU A 155 -18.68 -4.69 24.28
N ALA A 156 -19.85 -5.37 24.33
CA ALA A 156 -20.27 -6.10 25.52
C ALA A 156 -19.31 -7.27 25.83
N ALA A 157 -18.88 -8.01 24.80
CA ALA A 157 -17.92 -9.09 24.95
C ALA A 157 -16.54 -8.57 25.42
N HIS A 158 -16.08 -7.45 24.86
CA HIS A 158 -14.84 -6.81 25.28
C HIS A 158 -14.86 -6.39 26.76
N LYS A 159 -15.94 -5.72 27.20
CA LYS A 159 -16.12 -5.33 28.61
C LYS A 159 -16.13 -6.55 29.54
N ALA A 160 -16.88 -7.60 29.18
CA ALA A 160 -16.93 -8.82 29.99
C ALA A 160 -15.55 -9.51 30.10
N ARG A 161 -14.77 -9.52 29.02
CA ARG A 161 -13.40 -10.07 29.03
C ARG A 161 -12.46 -9.23 29.89
N LYS A 162 -12.55 -7.90 29.80
CA LYS A 162 -11.75 -6.97 30.63
C LYS A 162 -12.10 -7.11 32.12
N GLU A 163 -13.38 -7.24 32.46
CA GLU A 163 -13.79 -7.49 33.85
C GLU A 163 -13.31 -8.84 34.38
N ALA A 164 -13.23 -9.86 33.52
CA ALA A 164 -12.73 -11.17 33.91
C ALA A 164 -11.23 -11.18 34.14
N ALA A 165 -10.45 -10.47 33.33
CA ALA A 165 -9.00 -10.35 33.49
C ALA A 165 -8.51 -9.02 32.86
N ALA A 166 -7.75 -8.26 33.63
CA ALA A 166 -7.15 -7.00 33.16
C ALA A 166 -6.08 -7.22 32.06
N THR A 167 -5.66 -8.44 31.83
CA THR A 167 -4.74 -8.81 30.75
C THR A 167 -5.41 -8.74 29.36
N ASN A 168 -6.73 -8.68 29.30
CA ASN A 168 -7.50 -8.60 28.06
C ASN A 168 -7.54 -7.16 27.57
N ILE A 169 -6.70 -6.82 26.61
CA ILE A 169 -6.44 -5.43 26.22
C ILE A 169 -7.12 -5.01 24.94
N MET A 170 -7.37 -5.93 24.00
CA MET A 170 -7.82 -5.60 22.66
C MET A 170 -8.79 -6.64 22.10
N THR A 171 -9.76 -6.20 21.35
CA THR A 171 -10.64 -7.04 20.54
C THR A 171 -10.62 -6.57 19.11
N VAL A 172 -10.12 -7.41 18.21
CA VAL A 172 -10.14 -7.19 16.76
C VAL A 172 -11.51 -7.60 16.23
N VAL A 173 -12.17 -6.69 15.51
CA VAL A 173 -13.49 -6.95 14.92
C VAL A 173 -13.29 -7.38 13.48
N LEU A 174 -13.62 -8.63 13.21
CA LEU A 174 -13.47 -9.26 11.91
C LEU A 174 -14.83 -9.61 11.33
N ARG A 175 -14.91 -9.61 10.01
CA ARG A 175 -16.09 -10.06 9.31
C ARG A 175 -15.81 -11.40 8.63
N SER A 176 -16.73 -12.35 8.77
CA SER A 176 -16.66 -13.59 7.99
C SER A 176 -16.84 -13.28 6.50
N GLY A 177 -15.91 -13.75 5.68
CA GLY A 177 -16.01 -13.65 4.23
C GLY A 177 -17.16 -14.46 3.63
N GLY A 178 -17.70 -15.46 4.36
CA GLY A 178 -18.91 -16.22 4.09
C GLY A 178 -19.12 -16.65 2.64
N ALA A 179 -20.26 -17.23 2.38
CA ALA A 179 -20.74 -17.56 1.02
C ALA A 179 -21.38 -16.35 0.31
N ASN A 180 -21.38 -15.17 0.91
CA ASN A 180 -22.01 -13.99 0.33
C ASN A 180 -21.27 -13.50 -0.90
N GLU A 181 -22.02 -13.10 -1.92
CA GLU A 181 -21.53 -12.68 -3.24
C GLU A 181 -20.89 -11.27 -3.28
N HIS A 182 -20.75 -10.58 -2.14
CA HIS A 182 -20.09 -9.28 -2.19
C HIS A 182 -18.57 -9.45 -2.46
N ARG A 183 -18.02 -8.48 -3.14
CA ARG A 183 -16.73 -8.58 -3.84
C ARG A 183 -15.54 -8.08 -3.05
N THR A 184 -15.71 -7.68 -1.82
CA THR A 184 -14.65 -7.15 -0.97
C THR A 184 -13.82 -8.22 -0.26
N LYS A 185 -13.89 -9.47 -0.74
CA LYS A 185 -12.92 -10.47 -0.31
C LYS A 185 -11.56 -10.14 -0.91
N PRO A 186 -10.51 -10.06 -0.10
CA PRO A 186 -9.16 -9.97 -0.65
C PRO A 186 -8.87 -11.21 -1.49
N ASN A 187 -8.40 -10.98 -2.72
CA ASN A 187 -7.94 -12.04 -3.60
C ASN A 187 -6.42 -12.02 -3.60
N GLY A 188 -5.79 -12.79 -2.77
CA GLY A 188 -4.35 -12.89 -2.81
C GLY A 188 -3.70 -12.80 -1.43
N LEU A 189 -3.58 -11.65 -0.80
CA LEU A 189 -3.20 -11.57 0.61
C LEU A 189 -4.41 -11.82 1.46
N ASN A 190 -4.39 -12.95 2.14
CA ASN A 190 -5.38 -13.23 3.15
C ASN A 190 -4.71 -13.12 4.51
N PRO A 191 -5.24 -12.27 5.40
CA PRO A 191 -4.87 -12.33 6.78
C PRO A 191 -5.25 -13.71 7.33
N VAL A 192 -4.32 -14.40 7.95
CA VAL A 192 -4.56 -15.70 8.56
C VAL A 192 -4.58 -15.53 10.07
N PHE A 193 -5.71 -15.82 10.66
CA PHE A 193 -5.90 -15.79 12.11
C PHE A 193 -5.98 -17.20 12.66
N VAL A 194 -5.23 -17.48 13.72
CA VAL A 194 -5.39 -18.68 14.54
C VAL A 194 -6.15 -18.29 15.80
N ILE A 195 -7.36 -18.81 15.94
CA ILE A 195 -8.30 -18.40 16.98
C ILE A 195 -8.71 -19.63 17.80
N ASP A 196 -8.70 -19.50 19.13
CA ASP A 196 -9.29 -20.50 20.02
C ASP A 196 -10.82 -20.54 19.79
N ALA A 197 -11.34 -21.71 19.44
CA ALA A 197 -12.76 -21.87 19.09
C ALA A 197 -13.72 -21.54 20.26
N LYS A 198 -13.28 -21.76 21.51
CA LYS A 198 -14.11 -21.56 22.71
C LYS A 198 -14.00 -20.16 23.29
N THR A 199 -12.78 -19.68 23.47
CA THR A 199 -12.52 -18.39 24.14
C THR A 199 -12.55 -17.22 23.18
N LYS A 200 -12.37 -17.47 21.86
CA LYS A 200 -12.18 -16.48 20.81
C LYS A 200 -10.88 -15.67 20.98
N ARG A 201 -9.92 -16.20 21.75
CA ARG A 201 -8.60 -15.59 21.86
C ARG A 201 -7.85 -15.76 20.55
N CYS A 202 -7.23 -14.70 20.08
CA CYS A 202 -6.30 -14.73 18.96
C CYS A 202 -4.95 -15.29 19.47
N LEU A 203 -4.47 -16.36 18.86
CA LEU A 203 -3.24 -17.04 19.25
C LEU A 203 -2.09 -16.68 18.33
N HIS A 204 -2.39 -16.50 17.03
CA HIS A 204 -1.41 -16.14 16.03
C HIS A 204 -2.05 -15.36 14.90
N TYR A 205 -1.28 -14.47 14.31
CA TYR A 205 -1.65 -13.71 13.11
C TYR A 205 -0.49 -13.73 12.13
N ASP A 206 -0.79 -13.99 10.88
CA ASP A 206 0.17 -13.93 9.78
C ASP A 206 -0.53 -13.46 8.50
N GLU A 207 0.24 -13.01 7.53
CA GLU A 207 -0.22 -12.61 6.21
C GLU A 207 0.40 -13.51 5.16
N THR A 208 -0.43 -14.23 4.40
CA THR A 208 0.07 -15.01 3.27
C THR A 208 0.22 -14.12 2.04
N HIS A 209 1.43 -14.07 1.50
CA HIS A 209 1.73 -13.28 0.33
C HIS A 209 1.40 -14.06 -0.96
N PRO A 210 0.66 -13.46 -1.94
CA PRO A 210 0.24 -14.18 -3.15
C PRO A 210 1.39 -14.58 -4.08
N LEU A 211 2.54 -13.93 -3.95
CA LEU A 211 3.73 -14.17 -4.77
C LEU A 211 4.72 -15.15 -4.13
N GLN A 212 4.50 -15.52 -2.88
CA GLN A 212 5.29 -16.60 -2.29
C GLN A 212 4.91 -17.91 -2.98
N SER A 213 5.89 -18.57 -3.59
CA SER A 213 5.73 -19.90 -4.18
C SER A 213 5.23 -20.93 -3.17
N ASP A 214 5.49 -20.66 -1.91
CA ASP A 214 5.20 -21.51 -0.80
C ASP A 214 4.09 -20.89 0.06
N HIS A 215 2.87 -21.29 -0.19
CA HIS A 215 1.67 -20.85 0.55
C HIS A 215 1.52 -21.60 1.88
N TYR A 216 2.53 -21.61 2.73
CA TYR A 216 2.42 -22.17 4.06
C TYR A 216 2.73 -21.13 5.14
N MET A 217 2.04 -21.27 6.25
CA MET A 217 2.23 -20.49 7.45
C MET A 217 3.12 -21.29 8.41
N THR A 218 4.15 -20.67 8.93
CA THR A 218 4.98 -21.25 10.00
C THR A 218 4.41 -20.85 11.36
N LEU A 219 3.99 -21.83 12.14
CA LEU A 219 3.59 -21.60 13.52
C LEU A 219 4.80 -21.76 14.44
N ASP A 220 5.00 -20.78 15.32
CA ASP A 220 6.01 -20.86 16.36
C ASP A 220 5.70 -22.07 17.29
N PRO A 221 6.70 -22.88 17.68
CA PRO A 221 6.50 -23.95 18.65
C PRO A 221 5.84 -23.51 19.96
N ALA A 222 6.10 -22.29 20.43
CA ALA A 222 5.45 -21.74 21.61
C ALA A 222 3.93 -21.61 21.44
N VAL A 223 3.47 -21.22 20.24
CA VAL A 223 2.04 -21.16 19.90
C VAL A 223 1.43 -22.57 19.91
N ILE A 224 2.18 -23.57 19.42
CA ILE A 224 1.71 -24.96 19.36
C ILE A 224 1.50 -25.54 20.77
N ASP A 225 2.35 -25.19 21.70
CA ASP A 225 2.23 -25.64 23.11
C ASP A 225 1.00 -25.03 23.81
N GLU A 226 0.57 -23.83 23.36
CA GLU A 226 -0.63 -23.16 23.87
C GLU A 226 -1.92 -23.56 23.17
N LEU A 227 -1.84 -24.17 21.99
CA LEU A 227 -3.02 -24.56 21.23
C LEU A 227 -3.89 -25.46 22.10
N SER A 228 -5.08 -24.97 22.41
CA SER A 228 -6.12 -25.79 22.98
C SER A 228 -6.51 -26.89 22.00
N THR A 229 -7.21 -27.91 22.50
CA THR A 229 -7.67 -29.02 21.65
C THR A 229 -8.60 -28.59 20.51
N ASP A 230 -9.18 -27.39 20.59
CA ASP A 230 -10.14 -26.85 19.62
C ASP A 230 -9.71 -25.43 19.19
N PHE A 231 -8.99 -25.32 18.11
CA PHE A 231 -8.62 -24.04 17.48
C PHE A 231 -9.05 -24.01 16.01
N GLU A 232 -9.24 -22.83 15.47
CA GLU A 232 -9.61 -22.57 14.07
C GLU A 232 -8.51 -21.75 13.39
N ILE A 233 -8.06 -22.22 12.23
CA ILE A 233 -7.21 -21.42 11.33
C ILE A 233 -8.15 -20.80 10.28
N ARG A 234 -8.25 -19.49 10.28
CA ARG A 234 -9.19 -18.75 9.46
C ARG A 234 -8.46 -17.84 8.47
N GLY A 235 -8.53 -18.16 7.18
CA GLY A 235 -8.05 -17.34 6.06
C GLY A 235 -9.20 -16.71 5.25
N ASP A 236 -10.44 -16.86 5.72
CA ASP A 236 -11.64 -16.34 5.05
C ASP A 236 -12.15 -15.02 5.64
N LEU A 237 -11.47 -14.50 6.67
CA LEU A 237 -11.90 -13.31 7.40
C LEU A 237 -11.53 -12.03 6.66
N ILE A 238 -12.41 -11.04 6.74
CA ILE A 238 -12.17 -9.68 6.23
C ILE A 238 -11.86 -8.79 7.43
N ASP A 239 -10.66 -8.22 7.42
CA ASP A 239 -10.22 -7.22 8.38
C ASP A 239 -10.45 -5.81 7.82
N ALA A 240 -11.35 -5.08 8.45
CA ALA A 240 -11.65 -3.69 8.07
C ALA A 240 -10.88 -2.67 8.92
N GLY A 241 -9.96 -3.11 9.78
CA GLY A 241 -9.21 -2.24 10.68
C GLY A 241 -10.10 -1.57 11.72
N ILE A 242 -11.01 -2.34 12.34
CA ILE A 242 -11.89 -1.89 13.43
C ILE A 242 -11.46 -2.63 14.69
N ASP A 243 -10.93 -1.89 15.65
CA ASP A 243 -10.40 -2.45 16.89
C ASP A 243 -11.04 -1.80 18.11
N ILE A 244 -11.35 -2.61 19.12
CA ILE A 244 -11.78 -2.14 20.44
C ILE A 244 -10.62 -2.30 21.39
N CYS A 245 -10.09 -1.21 21.90
CA CYS A 245 -8.84 -1.13 22.64
C CYS A 245 -9.07 -0.59 24.05
N THR A 246 -8.29 -1.11 25.00
CA THR A 246 -8.11 -0.44 26.31
C THR A 246 -6.95 0.57 26.22
N PRO A 247 -6.86 1.56 27.11
CA PRO A 247 -5.72 2.49 27.15
C PRO A 247 -4.35 1.80 27.29
N GLU A 248 -4.32 0.59 27.84
CA GLU A 248 -3.08 -0.19 27.95
C GLU A 248 -2.45 -0.58 26.60
N VAL A 249 -3.25 -0.64 25.53
CA VAL A 249 -2.75 -0.85 24.17
C VAL A 249 -1.79 0.27 23.77
N LEU A 250 -2.10 1.52 24.14
CA LEU A 250 -1.25 2.67 23.82
C LEU A 250 0.10 2.60 24.52
N ALA A 251 0.12 2.11 25.77
CA ALA A 251 1.37 1.91 26.51
C ALA A 251 2.29 0.89 25.80
N LEU A 252 1.73 -0.19 25.24
CA LEU A 252 2.52 -1.15 24.44
C LEU A 252 3.12 -0.53 23.18
N TRP A 253 2.37 0.34 22.50
CA TRP A 253 2.93 1.10 21.37
C TRP A 253 4.08 2.03 21.77
N SER A 254 4.03 2.55 23.00
CA SER A 254 5.08 3.41 23.55
C SER A 254 6.31 2.62 24.05
N GLU A 255 6.16 1.34 24.36
CA GLU A 255 7.24 0.47 24.81
C GLU A 255 8.18 0.03 23.69
N SER A 256 7.67 -0.09 22.44
CA SER A 256 8.46 -0.49 21.29
C SER A 256 8.29 0.48 20.11
N PHE A 257 9.40 1.00 19.62
CA PHE A 257 9.42 1.85 18.42
C PHE A 257 9.25 1.04 17.13
N ASP A 258 9.48 -0.27 17.17
CA ASP A 258 9.33 -1.19 16.02
C ASP A 258 7.86 -1.41 15.63
N TYR A 259 6.93 -0.99 16.50
CA TYR A 259 5.50 -1.03 16.18
C TYR A 259 5.12 0.18 15.33
N GLU A 260 5.14 0.02 14.01
CA GLU A 260 4.73 1.03 13.05
C GLU A 260 3.32 0.77 12.51
N LEU A 261 3.01 -0.49 12.21
CA LEU A 261 1.78 -0.93 11.58
C LEU A 261 0.91 -1.78 12.51
N PRO A 262 -0.43 -1.57 12.51
CA PRO A 262 -1.33 -2.22 13.48
C PRO A 262 -1.38 -3.75 13.40
N ARG A 263 -1.23 -4.33 12.23
CA ARG A 263 -1.35 -5.78 12.05
C ARG A 263 0.01 -6.46 12.06
N ARG A 264 0.84 -6.11 11.11
CA ARG A 264 2.11 -6.80 10.86
C ARG A 264 3.11 -6.66 12.01
N ASN A 265 3.29 -5.44 12.52
CA ASN A 265 4.25 -5.19 13.60
C ASN A 265 3.59 -5.37 14.97
N PHE A 266 2.50 -4.64 15.25
CA PHE A 266 1.91 -4.63 16.59
C PHE A 266 1.16 -5.93 16.91
N LEU A 267 0.14 -6.30 16.12
CA LEU A 267 -0.65 -7.48 16.43
C LEU A 267 0.21 -8.75 16.44
N HIS A 268 1.02 -8.94 15.41
CA HIS A 268 1.94 -10.08 15.31
C HIS A 268 2.94 -10.10 16.49
N GLY A 269 3.58 -8.96 16.80
CA GLY A 269 4.56 -8.85 17.89
C GLY A 269 3.96 -9.13 19.26
N VAL A 270 2.80 -8.53 19.57
CA VAL A 270 2.12 -8.76 20.87
C VAL A 270 1.69 -10.21 21.03
N LEU A 271 1.21 -10.86 19.96
CA LEU A 271 0.83 -12.26 20.00
C LEU A 271 2.05 -13.19 20.13
N LYS A 272 3.15 -12.88 19.46
CA LYS A 272 4.40 -13.64 19.54
C LYS A 272 5.01 -13.59 20.93
N ASP A 273 5.02 -12.41 21.54
CA ASP A 273 5.66 -12.17 22.83
C ASP A 273 4.68 -12.28 24.03
N TRP A 274 3.57 -12.97 23.85
CA TRP A 274 2.51 -13.01 24.86
C TRP A 274 2.99 -13.57 26.22
N GLU A 275 3.90 -14.53 26.24
CA GLU A 275 4.47 -15.06 27.47
C GLU A 275 5.22 -14.01 28.29
N LEU A 276 5.85 -13.04 27.61
CA LEU A 276 6.60 -11.94 28.23
C LEU A 276 5.69 -10.81 28.67
N ASN A 277 4.78 -10.37 27.79
CA ASN A 277 3.90 -9.21 28.05
C ASN A 277 2.64 -9.59 28.82
N GLY A 278 2.24 -10.86 28.82
CA GLY A 278 1.05 -11.37 29.52
C GLY A 278 -0.28 -10.78 29.02
N LYS A 279 -0.30 -10.20 27.82
CA LYS A 279 -1.46 -9.53 27.26
C LYS A 279 -2.22 -10.45 26.29
N ALA A 280 -3.54 -10.40 26.33
CA ALA A 280 -4.39 -11.23 25.48
C ALA A 280 -5.22 -10.35 24.53
N ILE A 281 -5.26 -10.77 23.27
CA ILE A 281 -6.07 -10.15 22.20
C ILE A 281 -7.13 -11.16 21.76
N TYR A 282 -8.33 -10.66 21.49
CA TYR A 282 -9.46 -11.48 21.08
C TYR A 282 -9.94 -11.09 19.69
N ALA A 283 -10.47 -12.05 18.97
CA ALA A 283 -11.13 -11.85 17.69
C ALA A 283 -12.64 -11.99 17.84
N GLU A 284 -13.39 -10.99 17.43
CA GLU A 284 -14.86 -11.05 17.35
C GLU A 284 -15.26 -11.15 15.88
N VAL A 285 -15.69 -12.34 15.47
CA VAL A 285 -16.06 -12.61 14.07
C VAL A 285 -17.56 -12.38 13.89
N LEU A 286 -17.90 -11.40 13.06
CA LEU A 286 -19.28 -11.06 12.73
C LEU A 286 -19.67 -11.72 11.40
N GLU A 287 -20.81 -12.39 11.38
CA GLU A 287 -21.34 -13.05 10.18
C GLU A 287 -22.23 -12.12 9.35
N ASP A 288 -22.95 -11.24 10.03
CA ASP A 288 -23.89 -10.31 9.41
C ASP A 288 -23.29 -8.91 9.23
N GLY A 289 -23.80 -8.20 8.22
CA GLY A 289 -23.42 -6.82 7.93
C GLY A 289 -22.30 -6.72 6.88
N TYR A 290 -21.86 -5.51 6.65
CA TYR A 290 -20.82 -5.15 5.69
C TYR A 290 -19.71 -4.39 6.41
N ALA A 291 -18.49 -4.78 6.19
CA ALA A 291 -17.31 -4.05 6.63
C ALA A 291 -16.18 -4.23 5.62
N ALA A 292 -15.63 -3.13 5.17
CA ALA A 292 -14.48 -3.11 4.27
C ALA A 292 -13.72 -1.79 4.43
N ARG A 293 -12.46 -1.78 4.02
CA ARG A 293 -11.61 -0.59 4.05
C ARG A 293 -11.10 -0.29 2.65
N ALA A 294 -11.22 0.97 2.22
CA ALA A 294 -10.66 1.44 0.96
C ALA A 294 -9.15 1.68 1.12
N SER A 295 -8.38 0.61 1.33
CA SER A 295 -6.94 0.68 1.57
C SER A 295 -6.12 0.88 0.29
N ASN A 296 -6.63 0.49 -0.86
CA ASN A 296 -6.02 0.65 -2.17
C ASN A 296 -7.08 0.89 -3.26
N LEU A 297 -6.66 1.19 -4.48
CA LEU A 297 -7.56 1.47 -5.60
C LEU A 297 -8.44 0.28 -5.97
N GLN A 298 -8.00 -0.92 -5.72
CA GLN A 298 -8.77 -2.13 -5.98
C GLN A 298 -9.91 -2.29 -4.99
N MET A 299 -9.61 -2.13 -3.71
CA MET A 299 -10.65 -2.12 -2.68
C MET A 299 -11.62 -0.97 -2.92
N TYR A 300 -11.12 0.20 -3.37
CA TYR A 300 -11.96 1.32 -3.77
C TYR A 300 -12.93 0.95 -4.89
N GLU A 301 -12.46 0.28 -5.95
CA GLU A 301 -13.32 -0.22 -7.03
C GLU A 301 -14.34 -1.25 -6.51
N SER A 302 -13.88 -2.21 -5.72
CA SER A 302 -14.75 -3.27 -5.16
C SER A 302 -15.84 -2.69 -4.27
N ILE A 303 -15.48 -1.81 -3.34
CA ILE A 303 -16.44 -1.14 -2.44
C ILE A 303 -17.40 -0.26 -3.23
N SER A 304 -16.91 0.45 -4.28
CA SER A 304 -17.79 1.24 -5.15
C SER A 304 -18.84 0.37 -5.85
N LYS A 305 -18.46 -0.83 -6.29
CA LYS A 305 -19.38 -1.81 -6.89
C LYS A 305 -20.35 -2.37 -5.85
N ASP A 306 -19.90 -2.59 -4.61
CA ASP A 306 -20.76 -3.05 -3.52
C ASP A 306 -21.79 -1.96 -3.11
N VAL A 307 -21.41 -0.69 -3.13
CA VAL A 307 -22.35 0.43 -2.95
C VAL A 307 -23.39 0.45 -4.06
N LEU A 308 -22.98 0.29 -5.34
CA LEU A 308 -23.91 0.15 -6.46
C LEU A 308 -24.81 -1.08 -6.34
N GLY A 309 -24.28 -2.18 -5.82
CA GLY A 309 -25.01 -3.42 -5.51
C GLY A 309 -25.87 -3.36 -4.26
N ARG A 310 -25.83 -2.25 -3.49
CA ARG A 310 -26.59 -2.02 -2.23
C ARG A 310 -26.15 -2.89 -1.05
N TRP A 311 -24.98 -3.48 -1.10
CA TRP A 311 -24.46 -4.29 0.02
C TRP A 311 -24.16 -3.47 1.28
N THR A 312 -23.92 -2.17 1.12
CA THR A 312 -23.60 -1.22 2.20
C THR A 312 -24.83 -0.58 2.84
N PHE A 313 -26.05 -1.07 2.54
CA PHE A 313 -27.27 -0.47 3.11
C PHE A 313 -27.16 -0.32 4.65
N PRO A 314 -27.50 0.84 5.26
CA PRO A 314 -28.19 2.00 4.68
C PRO A 314 -27.27 3.01 3.99
N PHE A 315 -25.97 2.80 3.90
CA PHE A 315 -25.01 3.71 3.27
C PHE A 315 -25.00 3.58 1.74
N VAL A 316 -26.18 3.76 1.14
CA VAL A 316 -26.37 3.76 -0.30
C VAL A 316 -26.93 5.11 -0.73
N PRO A 317 -26.63 5.60 -1.96
CA PRO A 317 -26.99 6.96 -2.38
C PRO A 317 -28.46 7.29 -2.19
N ASP A 318 -29.37 6.39 -2.57
CA ASP A 318 -30.83 6.62 -2.52
C ASP A 318 -31.42 6.68 -1.09
N CYS A 319 -30.70 6.29 -0.07
CA CYS A 319 -31.08 6.52 1.32
C CYS A 319 -30.86 7.96 1.79
N ASN A 320 -30.08 8.75 1.03
CA ASN A 320 -29.81 10.16 1.33
C ASN A 320 -29.39 10.40 2.78
N VAL A 321 -28.50 9.55 3.29
CA VAL A 321 -28.02 9.60 4.69
C VAL A 321 -27.32 10.93 4.97
N ILE A 322 -26.61 11.45 3.98
CA ILE A 322 -25.86 12.70 4.09
C ILE A 322 -26.78 13.87 3.80
N PRO A 323 -26.79 14.89 4.66
CA PRO A 323 -27.59 16.10 4.43
C PRO A 323 -27.22 16.79 3.11
N GLY A 324 -28.25 17.13 2.33
CA GLY A 324 -28.07 17.78 1.02
C GLY A 324 -28.04 16.83 -0.16
N GLN A 325 -27.95 15.54 0.02
CA GLN A 325 -28.15 14.55 -1.02
C GLN A 325 -29.63 14.44 -1.38
N THR A 326 -29.90 14.26 -2.66
CA THR A 326 -31.26 14.20 -3.22
C THR A 326 -31.40 13.10 -4.25
N TYR A 327 -30.74 11.98 -4.02
CA TYR A 327 -30.76 10.84 -4.94
C TYR A 327 -32.14 10.17 -5.01
N LYS A 328 -32.52 9.82 -6.22
CA LYS A 328 -33.73 9.05 -6.53
C LYS A 328 -33.33 7.83 -7.37
N MET A 329 -33.89 6.69 -7.02
CA MET A 329 -33.72 5.46 -7.80
C MET A 329 -34.59 5.50 -9.04
N ALA A 330 -33.98 5.32 -10.21
CA ALA A 330 -34.64 5.17 -11.51
C ALA A 330 -34.58 3.71 -12.00
N SER A 331 -35.26 3.41 -13.09
CA SER A 331 -35.20 2.09 -13.73
C SER A 331 -33.78 1.75 -14.18
N GLY A 332 -33.41 0.47 -14.17
CA GLY A 332 -32.06 0.01 -14.52
C GLY A 332 -31.03 0.16 -13.41
N ALA A 333 -31.45 0.26 -12.15
CA ALA A 333 -30.58 0.46 -10.97
C ALA A 333 -29.71 1.73 -11.14
N VAL A 334 -30.31 2.84 -11.52
CA VAL A 334 -29.66 4.13 -11.67
C VAL A 334 -30.07 5.05 -10.54
N CYS A 335 -29.12 5.59 -9.80
CA CYS A 335 -29.33 6.62 -8.79
C CYS A 335 -29.06 8.00 -9.41
N ILE A 336 -30.03 8.89 -9.37
CA ILE A 336 -29.94 10.21 -10.00
C ILE A 336 -30.17 11.28 -8.93
N GLU A 337 -29.23 12.20 -8.81
CA GLU A 337 -29.37 13.39 -7.95
C GLU A 337 -30.13 14.51 -8.68
N ASP A 338 -30.80 15.39 -7.93
CA ASP A 338 -31.60 16.48 -8.51
C ASP A 338 -30.71 17.43 -9.37
N GLY A 339 -31.32 17.97 -10.45
CA GLY A 339 -30.62 18.86 -11.37
C GLY A 339 -29.80 18.17 -12.45
N THR A 340 -29.81 16.85 -12.51
CA THR A 340 -29.18 16.07 -13.58
C THR A 340 -30.01 16.16 -14.87
N VAL A 341 -29.35 16.41 -16.00
CA VAL A 341 -29.99 16.52 -17.33
C VAL A 341 -29.49 15.38 -18.21
N MET A 342 -30.43 14.59 -18.72
CA MET A 342 -30.13 13.45 -19.61
C MET A 342 -30.87 13.60 -20.93
N ALA A 343 -30.16 13.37 -22.03
CA ALA A 343 -30.82 13.31 -23.33
C ALA A 343 -31.74 12.08 -23.43
N PRO A 344 -32.90 12.16 -24.14
CA PRO A 344 -33.88 11.07 -24.18
C PRO A 344 -33.38 9.77 -24.79
N ASP A 345 -32.37 9.82 -25.63
CA ASP A 345 -31.76 8.69 -26.33
C ASP A 345 -30.49 8.17 -25.66
N SER A 346 -30.10 8.75 -24.51
CA SER A 346 -29.01 8.24 -23.70
C SER A 346 -29.41 6.92 -23.01
N LYS A 347 -28.44 6.00 -22.87
CA LYS A 347 -28.63 4.69 -22.23
C LYS A 347 -27.76 4.61 -20.96
N ILE A 348 -28.42 4.57 -19.81
CA ILE A 348 -27.74 4.52 -18.52
C ILE A 348 -28.23 3.30 -17.76
N SER A 349 -27.31 2.55 -17.17
CA SER A 349 -27.62 1.34 -16.38
C SER A 349 -26.62 1.14 -15.23
N ARG A 350 -27.11 0.72 -14.08
CA ARG A 350 -26.33 0.43 -12.87
C ARG A 350 -25.28 1.52 -12.59
N SER A 351 -25.73 2.76 -12.48
CA SER A 351 -24.83 3.91 -12.39
C SER A 351 -25.37 4.96 -11.43
N ILE A 352 -24.49 5.78 -10.90
CA ILE A 352 -24.81 6.92 -10.05
C ILE A 352 -24.50 8.20 -10.82
N LEU A 353 -25.43 9.15 -10.82
CA LEU A 353 -25.27 10.47 -11.43
C LEU A 353 -25.40 11.54 -10.36
N GLY A 354 -24.35 12.33 -10.17
CA GLY A 354 -24.31 13.44 -9.22
C GLY A 354 -25.08 14.67 -9.69
N GLN A 355 -25.33 15.57 -8.75
CA GLN A 355 -26.08 16.81 -8.98
C GLN A 355 -25.50 17.65 -10.12
N GLY A 356 -26.38 18.11 -11.01
CA GLY A 356 -25.98 19.00 -12.11
C GLY A 356 -25.17 18.30 -13.20
N ALA A 357 -25.05 16.99 -13.19
CA ALA A 357 -24.41 16.24 -14.27
C ALA A 357 -25.28 16.33 -15.54
N THR A 358 -24.63 16.41 -16.70
CA THR A 358 -25.28 16.46 -18.02
C THR A 358 -24.81 15.32 -18.90
N VAL A 359 -25.76 14.59 -19.53
CA VAL A 359 -25.44 13.46 -20.42
C VAL A 359 -26.03 13.76 -21.80
N GLY A 360 -25.17 13.83 -22.80
CA GLY A 360 -25.52 14.12 -24.18
C GLY A 360 -26.21 12.99 -24.93
N ALA A 361 -26.68 13.30 -26.14
CA ALA A 361 -27.42 12.38 -26.98
C ALA A 361 -26.60 11.17 -27.45
N GLY A 362 -27.21 9.99 -27.49
CA GLY A 362 -26.59 8.76 -27.97
C GLY A 362 -25.54 8.16 -27.02
N SER A 363 -25.29 8.81 -25.87
CA SER A 363 -24.26 8.36 -24.94
C SER A 363 -24.69 7.14 -24.12
N ARG A 364 -23.71 6.29 -23.77
CA ARG A 364 -23.91 5.07 -23.01
C ARG A 364 -23.07 5.09 -21.75
N VAL A 365 -23.72 4.91 -20.60
CA VAL A 365 -23.07 4.85 -19.29
C VAL A 365 -23.49 3.55 -18.59
N SER A 366 -22.53 2.71 -18.22
CA SER A 366 -22.82 1.44 -17.57
C SER A 366 -21.84 1.15 -16.42
N ASN A 367 -22.36 0.66 -15.30
CA ASN A 367 -21.60 0.30 -14.09
C ASN A 367 -20.64 1.41 -13.62
N SER A 368 -21.04 2.67 -13.73
CA SER A 368 -20.16 3.81 -13.55
C SER A 368 -20.73 4.83 -12.57
N ILE A 369 -19.83 5.56 -11.95
CA ILE A 369 -20.19 6.64 -11.03
C ILE A 369 -19.76 7.96 -11.68
N ILE A 370 -20.71 8.85 -11.84
CA ILE A 370 -20.50 10.20 -12.40
C ILE A 370 -20.68 11.22 -11.28
N GLY A 371 -19.67 12.02 -11.07
CA GLY A 371 -19.63 13.07 -10.07
C GLY A 371 -20.58 14.24 -10.35
N ARG A 372 -20.52 15.22 -9.48
CA ARG A 372 -21.35 16.41 -9.58
C ARG A 372 -20.83 17.36 -10.66
N ARG A 373 -21.74 18.07 -11.32
CA ARG A 373 -21.43 19.08 -12.36
C ARG A 373 -20.63 18.55 -13.56
N CYS A 374 -20.54 17.23 -13.72
CA CYS A 374 -19.87 16.62 -14.86
C CYS A 374 -20.62 16.90 -16.17
N LYS A 375 -19.84 17.08 -17.24
CA LYS A 375 -20.40 17.30 -18.57
C LYS A 375 -19.97 16.17 -19.50
N ILE A 376 -20.96 15.36 -19.93
CA ILE A 376 -20.73 14.25 -20.84
C ILE A 376 -21.36 14.66 -22.20
N GLY A 377 -20.56 14.68 -23.24
CA GLY A 377 -20.93 15.00 -24.61
C GLY A 377 -21.83 13.96 -25.27
N SER A 378 -22.00 14.08 -26.59
CA SER A 378 -22.81 13.16 -27.38
C SER A 378 -22.02 11.96 -27.91
N ASN A 379 -22.67 10.81 -28.02
CA ASN A 379 -22.08 9.54 -28.48
C ASN A 379 -20.87 9.05 -27.63
N VAL A 380 -20.82 9.43 -26.38
CA VAL A 380 -19.78 9.01 -25.42
C VAL A 380 -20.09 7.62 -24.90
N ARG A 381 -19.05 6.81 -24.68
CA ARG A 381 -19.16 5.49 -24.08
C ARG A 381 -18.35 5.47 -22.77
N ILE A 382 -19.03 5.20 -21.65
CA ILE A 382 -18.41 5.10 -20.34
C ILE A 382 -18.79 3.75 -19.72
N GLU A 383 -17.80 2.94 -19.39
CA GLU A 383 -18.02 1.60 -18.85
C GLU A 383 -17.10 1.34 -17.65
N ASN A 384 -17.68 0.88 -16.53
CA ASN A 384 -16.97 0.52 -15.29
C ASN A 384 -16.02 1.62 -14.77
N SER A 385 -16.36 2.90 -14.95
CA SER A 385 -15.47 4.03 -14.69
C SER A 385 -15.99 4.92 -13.56
N PHE A 386 -15.06 5.55 -12.87
CA PHE A 386 -15.34 6.45 -11.76
C PHE A 386 -14.89 7.86 -12.15
N ILE A 387 -15.84 8.73 -12.38
CA ILE A 387 -15.62 10.10 -12.82
C ILE A 387 -16.02 11.01 -11.66
N TRP A 388 -15.06 11.78 -11.17
CA TRP A 388 -15.27 12.66 -10.02
C TRP A 388 -15.84 14.02 -10.46
N ASP A 389 -15.91 14.97 -9.52
CA ASP A 389 -16.61 16.23 -9.70
C ASP A 389 -16.00 17.12 -10.80
N ASP A 390 -16.86 17.92 -11.46
CA ASP A 390 -16.48 18.94 -12.47
C ASP A 390 -15.74 18.39 -13.71
N ALA A 391 -15.71 17.08 -13.93
CA ALA A 391 -15.06 16.51 -15.10
C ALA A 391 -15.85 16.75 -16.39
N VAL A 392 -15.11 16.91 -17.50
CA VAL A 392 -15.68 17.16 -18.82
C VAL A 392 -15.22 16.07 -19.79
N ILE A 393 -16.18 15.37 -20.39
CA ILE A 393 -15.93 14.37 -21.42
C ILE A 393 -16.62 14.84 -22.70
N GLU A 394 -15.83 15.18 -23.71
CA GLU A 394 -16.34 15.69 -24.98
C GLU A 394 -16.93 14.59 -25.87
N ASP A 395 -17.49 15.00 -27.02
CA ASP A 395 -18.20 14.10 -27.92
C ASP A 395 -17.34 12.93 -28.44
N GLU A 396 -17.97 11.78 -28.66
CA GLU A 396 -17.36 10.60 -29.27
C GLU A 396 -16.20 9.98 -28.45
N ALA A 397 -15.99 10.39 -27.20
CA ALA A 397 -14.97 9.84 -26.34
C ALA A 397 -15.37 8.47 -25.79
N VAL A 398 -14.36 7.63 -25.51
CA VAL A 398 -14.53 6.31 -24.92
C VAL A 398 -13.70 6.23 -23.66
N VAL A 399 -14.33 5.87 -22.54
CA VAL A 399 -13.68 5.68 -21.25
C VAL A 399 -14.04 4.32 -20.69
N THR A 400 -13.04 3.48 -20.50
CA THR A 400 -13.23 2.11 -20.06
C THR A 400 -12.45 1.88 -18.77
N ARG A 401 -13.12 1.45 -17.72
CA ARG A 401 -12.56 0.99 -16.45
C ARG A 401 -11.42 1.87 -15.94
N SER A 402 -11.69 3.15 -15.78
CA SER A 402 -10.71 4.18 -15.44
C SER A 402 -11.23 5.11 -14.34
N ILE A 403 -10.32 5.78 -13.65
CA ILE A 403 -10.66 6.81 -12.68
C ILE A 403 -10.24 8.17 -13.24
N LEU A 404 -11.18 9.10 -13.30
CA LEU A 404 -10.98 10.48 -13.71
C LEU A 404 -11.24 11.38 -12.50
N ALA A 405 -10.20 12.06 -12.01
CA ALA A 405 -10.31 12.94 -10.85
C ALA A 405 -10.99 14.27 -11.17
N ASP A 406 -11.20 15.10 -10.14
CA ASP A 406 -11.91 16.37 -10.24
C ASP A 406 -11.30 17.26 -11.34
N SER A 407 -12.18 17.91 -12.11
CA SER A 407 -11.82 18.88 -13.16
C SER A 407 -10.97 18.29 -14.32
N SER A 408 -10.94 16.98 -14.48
CA SER A 408 -10.29 16.35 -15.64
C SER A 408 -11.09 16.59 -16.93
N VAL A 409 -10.38 16.69 -18.05
CA VAL A 409 -10.99 16.94 -19.37
C VAL A 409 -10.54 15.88 -20.37
N VAL A 410 -11.49 15.18 -20.97
CA VAL A 410 -11.24 14.22 -22.06
C VAL A 410 -11.71 14.83 -23.36
N GLY A 411 -10.80 15.13 -24.26
CA GLY A 411 -11.08 15.78 -25.54
C GLY A 411 -11.89 14.91 -26.49
N LYS A 412 -12.43 15.54 -27.53
CA LYS A 412 -13.29 14.91 -28.52
C LYS A 412 -12.64 13.71 -29.22
N GLY A 413 -13.36 12.59 -29.27
CA GLY A 413 -12.91 11.36 -29.94
C GLY A 413 -11.70 10.69 -29.30
N SER A 414 -11.38 11.06 -28.06
CA SER A 414 -10.26 10.44 -27.32
C SER A 414 -10.68 9.12 -26.67
N THR A 415 -9.70 8.24 -26.51
CA THR A 415 -9.89 6.92 -25.89
C THR A 415 -9.03 6.81 -24.65
N VAL A 416 -9.65 6.40 -23.53
CA VAL A 416 -8.98 6.07 -22.28
C VAL A 416 -9.21 4.60 -22.02
N ASP A 417 -8.14 3.81 -22.13
CA ASP A 417 -8.19 2.37 -21.99
C ASP A 417 -8.21 1.94 -20.51
N ALA A 418 -8.50 0.66 -20.30
CA ALA A 418 -8.71 0.09 -18.98
C ALA A 418 -7.49 0.26 -18.06
N GLY A 419 -7.75 0.49 -16.77
CA GLY A 419 -6.68 0.65 -15.78
C GLY A 419 -6.02 2.02 -15.75
N SER A 420 -6.46 2.95 -16.58
CA SER A 420 -5.87 4.28 -16.63
C SER A 420 -6.41 5.19 -15.52
N LEU A 421 -5.52 6.01 -14.95
CA LEU A 421 -5.82 6.99 -13.92
C LEU A 421 -5.49 8.39 -14.41
N LEU A 422 -6.48 9.28 -14.41
CA LEU A 422 -6.30 10.69 -14.72
C LEU A 422 -6.45 11.50 -13.44
N SER A 423 -5.37 12.10 -12.96
CA SER A 423 -5.37 12.91 -11.75
C SER A 423 -6.06 14.26 -11.94
N PHE A 424 -6.09 15.08 -10.91
CA PHE A 424 -6.77 16.37 -10.89
C PHE A 424 -6.31 17.30 -12.02
N GLY A 425 -7.27 17.88 -12.73
CA GLY A 425 -7.02 18.87 -13.78
C GLY A 425 -6.28 18.36 -15.02
N VAL A 426 -6.06 17.06 -15.18
CA VAL A 426 -5.49 16.46 -16.40
C VAL A 426 -6.40 16.79 -17.58
N THR A 427 -5.82 17.27 -18.68
CA THR A 427 -6.54 17.61 -19.89
C THR A 427 -5.99 16.82 -21.07
N LEU A 428 -6.81 15.98 -21.67
CA LEU A 428 -6.50 15.29 -22.92
C LEU A 428 -6.95 16.12 -24.11
N GLY A 429 -6.12 16.25 -25.11
CA GLY A 429 -6.45 16.88 -26.39
C GLY A 429 -7.43 16.04 -27.21
N GLU A 430 -7.85 16.56 -28.37
CA GLU A 430 -8.71 15.83 -29.29
C GLU A 430 -8.00 14.60 -29.86
N LYS A 431 -8.73 13.47 -29.96
CA LYS A 431 -8.25 12.20 -30.52
C LYS A 431 -6.99 11.65 -29.87
N SER A 432 -6.77 12.00 -28.62
CA SER A 432 -5.68 11.41 -27.83
C SER A 432 -6.02 9.98 -27.44
N HIS A 433 -5.01 9.13 -27.33
CA HIS A 433 -5.15 7.75 -26.91
C HIS A 433 -4.29 7.54 -25.66
N VAL A 434 -4.93 7.20 -24.57
CA VAL A 434 -4.27 6.83 -23.31
C VAL A 434 -4.23 5.30 -23.26
N PRO A 435 -3.05 4.69 -23.33
CA PRO A 435 -2.88 3.25 -23.27
C PRO A 435 -3.34 2.66 -21.93
N GLU A 436 -3.55 1.35 -21.93
CA GLU A 436 -3.91 0.58 -20.74
C GLU A 436 -2.93 0.82 -19.58
N ALA A 437 -3.45 0.86 -18.36
CA ALA A 437 -2.68 1.01 -17.13
C ALA A 437 -1.79 2.28 -17.05
N THR A 438 -2.17 3.32 -17.76
CA THR A 438 -1.41 4.58 -17.76
C THR A 438 -1.90 5.52 -16.66
N VAL A 439 -0.97 6.04 -15.86
CA VAL A 439 -1.24 7.03 -14.82
C VAL A 439 -0.78 8.39 -15.30
N LEU A 440 -1.71 9.35 -15.37
CA LEU A 440 -1.44 10.73 -15.79
C LEU A 440 -1.68 11.70 -14.64
N ALA A 441 -0.75 12.62 -14.41
CA ALA A 441 -0.88 13.66 -13.42
C ALA A 441 -0.36 15.01 -13.95
N VAL A 442 -0.86 16.10 -13.39
CA VAL A 442 -0.36 17.46 -13.62
C VAL A 442 0.73 17.80 -12.61
N THR A 443 0.67 17.16 -11.45
CA THR A 443 1.56 17.39 -10.33
C THR A 443 2.41 16.12 -10.12
N GLY A 444 3.73 16.29 -10.01
CA GLY A 444 4.66 15.21 -9.72
C GLY A 444 4.61 14.76 -8.25
N HIS A 445 5.39 13.75 -7.90
CA HIS A 445 5.52 13.27 -6.53
C HIS A 445 5.94 14.39 -5.55
N ASP A 446 6.80 15.29 -5.98
CA ASP A 446 7.28 16.44 -5.18
C ASP A 446 6.23 17.57 -5.01
N GLY A 447 5.01 17.38 -5.48
CA GLY A 447 3.99 18.43 -5.47
C GLY A 447 4.22 19.55 -6.49
N ASN A 448 5.24 19.44 -7.35
CA ASN A 448 5.55 20.42 -8.39
C ASN A 448 4.82 20.09 -9.71
N PRO A 449 4.41 21.11 -10.50
CA PRO A 449 3.79 20.87 -11.79
C PRO A 449 4.77 20.24 -12.78
N VAL A 450 4.31 19.19 -13.47
CA VAL A 450 5.10 18.43 -14.46
C VAL A 450 4.97 19.04 -15.85
N THR A 451 6.02 18.95 -16.68
CA THR A 451 5.96 19.34 -18.09
C THR A 451 5.06 18.39 -18.87
N PRO A 452 4.05 18.89 -19.64
CA PRO A 452 3.10 18.04 -20.34
C PRO A 452 3.77 17.12 -21.38
N ASP A 453 3.40 15.85 -21.36
CA ASP A 453 3.82 14.89 -22.40
C ASP A 453 2.83 14.96 -23.59
N THR A 454 3.20 15.71 -24.61
CA THR A 454 2.36 15.92 -25.79
C THR A 454 2.06 14.63 -26.59
N THR A 455 2.80 13.57 -26.38
CA THR A 455 2.57 12.28 -27.06
C THR A 455 1.37 11.55 -26.48
N LEU A 456 1.18 11.64 -25.16
CA LEU A 456 0.07 11.01 -24.45
C LEU A 456 -1.17 11.92 -24.35
N VAL A 457 -0.97 13.20 -23.99
CA VAL A 457 -2.08 14.11 -23.75
C VAL A 457 -2.48 14.95 -24.95
N GLY A 458 -1.71 14.92 -26.05
CA GLY A 458 -1.94 15.72 -27.26
C GLY A 458 -1.40 17.15 -27.17
N PRO A 459 -1.44 17.91 -28.28
CA PRO A 459 -0.73 19.19 -28.42
C PRO A 459 -1.24 20.33 -27.50
N ASN A 460 -2.47 20.25 -27.00
CA ASN A 460 -3.04 21.21 -26.06
C ASN A 460 -3.38 20.58 -24.71
N GLY A 461 -2.90 19.36 -24.46
CA GLY A 461 -3.15 18.64 -23.25
C GLY A 461 -2.32 19.15 -22.07
N LYS A 462 -2.77 18.79 -20.86
CA LYS A 462 -2.05 19.05 -19.61
C LYS A 462 -1.91 17.73 -18.85
N GLY A 463 -0.70 17.43 -18.46
CA GLY A 463 -0.38 16.23 -17.72
C GLY A 463 0.76 15.45 -18.38
N ALA A 464 1.43 14.66 -17.59
CA ALA A 464 2.47 13.74 -18.01
C ALA A 464 2.26 12.41 -17.30
N ARG A 465 2.98 11.39 -17.74
CA ARG A 465 3.00 10.11 -17.05
C ARG A 465 3.52 10.31 -15.62
N TYR A 466 2.73 9.91 -14.65
CA TYR A 466 3.16 9.92 -13.26
C TYR A 466 4.16 8.80 -13.05
N VAL A 467 5.27 9.16 -12.47
CA VAL A 467 6.32 8.23 -12.12
C VAL A 467 6.52 8.36 -10.62
N ASP A 468 6.42 7.26 -9.94
CA ASP A 468 6.81 7.15 -8.55
C ASP A 468 8.32 6.91 -8.51
N PRO A 469 9.12 7.84 -7.96
CA PRO A 469 10.57 7.66 -7.91
C PRO A 469 10.98 6.42 -7.11
N GLU A 470 10.22 6.05 -6.11
CA GLU A 470 10.47 4.85 -5.31
C GLU A 470 10.15 3.55 -6.06
N ALA A 471 9.20 3.58 -7.00
CA ALA A 471 8.88 2.40 -7.82
C ALA A 471 9.93 2.13 -8.91
N GLU A 472 10.69 3.15 -9.32
CA GLU A 472 11.77 2.97 -10.31
C GLU A 472 12.98 2.21 -9.76
N ASP A 473 13.12 2.21 -8.43
CA ASP A 473 14.27 1.63 -7.74
C ASP A 473 14.03 0.16 -7.35
N MET A 474 12.87 -0.38 -7.63
CA MET A 474 12.47 -1.68 -7.14
C MET A 474 12.54 -2.75 -8.25
N ASP A 475 13.06 -3.90 -7.90
CA ASP A 475 13.20 -5.05 -8.77
C ASP A 475 11.84 -5.76 -8.99
N ASP A 476 11.51 -6.15 -10.21
CA ASP A 476 10.23 -6.80 -10.56
C ASP A 476 10.01 -8.16 -9.84
N GLU A 477 11.07 -8.75 -9.29
CA GLU A 477 11.00 -10.02 -8.55
C GLU A 477 10.75 -9.86 -7.05
N ASP A 478 10.90 -8.65 -6.48
CA ASP A 478 10.62 -8.42 -5.07
C ASP A 478 9.10 -8.33 -4.84
N PRO A 479 8.52 -9.15 -3.95
CA PRO A 479 7.10 -9.09 -3.61
C PRO A 479 6.59 -7.70 -3.22
N SER A 480 7.42 -6.87 -2.62
CA SER A 480 7.06 -5.50 -2.25
C SER A 480 6.94 -4.57 -3.47
N THR A 481 7.74 -4.80 -4.50
CA THR A 481 7.72 -4.05 -5.77
C THR A 481 6.52 -4.40 -6.62
N LEU A 482 6.30 -5.69 -6.81
CA LEU A 482 5.07 -6.18 -7.45
C LEU A 482 3.83 -5.64 -6.75
N GLN A 483 3.90 -5.49 -5.45
CA GLN A 483 2.86 -4.87 -4.65
C GLN A 483 2.58 -3.42 -5.05
N ARG A 484 3.61 -2.61 -5.27
CA ARG A 484 3.46 -1.21 -5.72
C ARG A 484 3.04 -1.12 -7.18
N SER A 485 3.62 -1.91 -8.06
CA SER A 485 3.24 -1.93 -9.49
C SER A 485 1.79 -2.32 -9.69
N LEU A 486 1.27 -3.25 -8.89
CA LEU A 486 -0.12 -3.66 -8.90
C LEU A 486 -1.10 -2.60 -8.39
N ILE A 487 -0.65 -1.71 -7.52
CA ILE A 487 -1.45 -0.59 -7.02
C ILE A 487 -1.91 0.31 -8.15
N TYR A 488 -1.06 0.53 -9.14
CA TYR A 488 -1.34 1.42 -10.27
C TYR A 488 -2.01 0.73 -11.45
N ASN A 489 -2.00 -0.61 -11.49
CA ASN A 489 -2.52 -1.36 -12.62
C ASN A 489 -3.95 -1.86 -12.38
N LEU A 490 -4.92 -0.99 -12.64
CA LEU A 490 -6.33 -1.37 -12.62
C LEU A 490 -6.71 -2.43 -13.68
N ALA A 491 -5.88 -2.68 -14.69
CA ALA A 491 -6.14 -3.71 -15.69
C ALA A 491 -6.05 -5.12 -15.10
N ASN A 492 -5.12 -5.35 -14.17
CA ASN A 492 -5.01 -6.62 -13.43
C ASN A 492 -6.21 -6.85 -12.49
N LEU A 493 -7.04 -5.84 -12.27
CA LEU A 493 -8.32 -5.93 -11.58
C LEU A 493 -9.42 -6.63 -12.36
N SER A 494 -9.14 -7.24 -13.50
CA SER A 494 -10.11 -8.07 -14.21
C SER A 494 -10.45 -9.39 -13.48
N LEU A 495 -10.27 -9.44 -12.19
CA LEU A 495 -10.91 -10.40 -11.29
C LEU A 495 -12.42 -10.16 -11.31
N SER A 496 -12.78 -10.25 -12.42
CA SER A 496 -13.78 -10.96 -13.10
C SER A 496 -15.06 -11.20 -12.35
N THR A 497 -15.99 -10.58 -12.87
CA THR A 497 -17.38 -11.03 -12.97
C THR A 497 -17.51 -12.52 -13.33
N SER A 498 -16.50 -13.17 -13.91
CA SER A 498 -16.56 -14.54 -14.41
C SER A 498 -16.01 -15.59 -13.43
N THR A 499 -15.09 -15.26 -12.54
CA THR A 499 -14.50 -16.25 -11.62
C THR A 499 -15.37 -16.50 -10.39
N ILE A 500 -16.22 -15.55 -10.02
CA ILE A 500 -17.15 -15.70 -8.87
C ILE A 500 -18.40 -16.48 -9.27
N SER A 501 -18.83 -16.40 -10.52
CA SER A 501 -19.97 -17.18 -11.01
C SER A 501 -19.66 -18.65 -11.28
N THR A 502 -18.39 -19.04 -11.42
CA THR A 502 -17.98 -20.45 -11.55
C THR A 502 -17.81 -21.16 -10.21
N LEU A 503 -17.63 -20.41 -9.09
CA LEU A 503 -17.54 -21.03 -7.77
C LEU A 503 -18.90 -21.30 -7.11
N SER A 504 -19.99 -20.72 -7.62
CA SER A 504 -21.34 -20.92 -7.08
C SER A 504 -22.15 -22.01 -7.80
N SER A 505 -21.64 -22.61 -8.90
CA SER A 505 -22.35 -23.62 -9.68
C SER A 505 -21.90 -25.08 -9.45
N ASP A 506 -20.86 -25.30 -8.63
CA ASP A 506 -20.33 -26.65 -8.39
C ASP A 506 -20.76 -27.31 -7.06
N MET A 507 -21.86 -26.86 -6.48
CA MET A 507 -22.52 -27.56 -5.38
C MET A 507 -23.86 -28.13 -5.84
N HIS A 508 -23.83 -28.94 -6.85
CA HIS A 508 -24.88 -29.93 -7.09
C HIS A 508 -24.22 -31.27 -7.35
N ASP A 509 -24.53 -32.19 -6.42
CA ASP A 509 -24.29 -33.61 -6.53
C ASP A 509 -24.67 -34.12 -7.93
N ASP A 510 -23.76 -34.78 -8.61
CA ASP A 510 -24.11 -36.04 -9.25
C ASP A 510 -22.86 -36.90 -9.52
N ASP A 511 -22.92 -38.11 -8.97
CA ASP A 511 -22.08 -39.23 -9.29
C ASP A 511 -22.12 -39.57 -10.81
N SER A 512 -20.99 -39.44 -11.51
CA SER A 512 -20.67 -40.42 -12.57
C SER A 512 -19.24 -40.26 -13.06
N ASP A 513 -18.55 -41.36 -12.89
CA ASP A 513 -17.31 -41.87 -13.42
C ASP A 513 -17.06 -41.52 -14.92
N ALA A 514 -15.84 -41.16 -15.22
CA ALA A 514 -15.01 -41.51 -16.37
C ALA A 514 -14.27 -40.36 -17.08
N GLY A 515 -12.97 -40.47 -17.14
CA GLY A 515 -12.23 -40.09 -18.34
C GLY A 515 -11.25 -38.92 -18.26
N SER A 516 -10.05 -39.24 -17.84
CA SER A 516 -8.77 -38.64 -18.25
C SER A 516 -8.82 -37.74 -19.49
N ALA A 517 -8.42 -36.48 -19.33
CA ALA A 517 -7.69 -35.73 -20.35
C ALA A 517 -6.82 -34.67 -19.73
N THR A 518 -5.53 -34.93 -19.64
CA THR A 518 -4.46 -33.96 -19.41
C THR A 518 -4.46 -32.93 -20.54
N THR A 519 -4.73 -31.69 -20.23
CA THR A 519 -4.39 -30.56 -21.10
C THR A 519 -3.24 -29.76 -20.47
N PRO A 520 -2.22 -29.39 -21.27
CA PRO A 520 -1.05 -28.69 -20.76
C PRO A 520 -1.41 -27.26 -20.35
N PHE A 521 -1.00 -26.89 -19.16
CA PHE A 521 -1.05 -25.52 -18.66
C PHE A 521 -0.24 -24.62 -19.60
N SER A 522 -0.89 -23.69 -20.26
CA SER A 522 -0.22 -22.65 -21.02
C SER A 522 0.32 -21.59 -20.06
N ALA A 523 1.49 -21.04 -20.40
CA ALA A 523 2.28 -20.07 -19.63
C ALA A 523 1.60 -18.71 -19.36
N ASP A 524 0.34 -18.54 -19.76
CA ASP A 524 -0.45 -17.31 -19.59
C ASP A 524 -1.15 -17.20 -18.22
N SER A 525 -0.92 -18.17 -17.32
CA SER A 525 -1.56 -18.15 -16.00
C SER A 525 -0.80 -17.33 -14.93
N ARG A 526 0.38 -16.82 -15.24
CA ARG A 526 1.22 -16.07 -14.28
C ARG A 526 0.69 -14.68 -13.94
N ASN A 527 -0.19 -14.10 -14.76
CA ASN A 527 -0.71 -12.75 -14.56
C ASN A 527 -2.03 -12.68 -13.78
N ARG A 528 -2.48 -13.74 -13.11
CA ARG A 528 -3.79 -13.78 -12.45
C ARG A 528 -3.79 -13.78 -10.92
N ALA A 529 -2.63 -13.88 -10.29
CA ALA A 529 -2.54 -14.02 -8.82
C ALA A 529 -2.34 -12.71 -8.05
N ASP A 530 -2.19 -11.59 -8.72
CA ASP A 530 -1.53 -10.42 -8.17
C ASP A 530 -2.46 -9.30 -7.80
N SER A 531 -3.39 -9.48 -6.89
CA SER A 531 -4.11 -8.30 -6.50
C SER A 531 -4.64 -8.36 -5.09
N PHE A 532 -3.96 -7.93 -4.13
CA PHE A 532 -4.48 -7.47 -2.83
C PHE A 532 -3.43 -7.61 -1.73
N ILE A 533 -2.94 -6.50 -1.29
CA ILE A 533 -2.02 -6.42 -0.18
C ILE A 533 -2.63 -5.54 0.88
N SER A 534 -2.66 -6.05 2.11
CA SER A 534 -3.10 -5.26 3.24
C SER A 534 -2.16 -4.06 3.46
N ASP A 535 -2.68 -3.04 4.09
CA ASP A 535 -2.00 -1.78 4.41
C ASP A 535 -0.66 -1.97 5.19
N ASP A 536 -0.39 -3.19 5.63
CA ASP A 536 0.64 -3.50 6.61
C ASP A 536 1.98 -4.01 6.03
N SER A 537 2.19 -4.01 4.71
CA SER A 537 3.36 -4.66 4.11
C SER A 537 4.59 -3.77 3.84
N GLN A 538 4.59 -2.53 4.32
CA GLN A 538 5.64 -1.54 4.00
C GLN A 538 6.99 -1.72 4.73
N GLY A 539 7.11 -2.58 5.73
CA GLY A 539 8.32 -2.72 6.55
C GLY A 539 9.58 -3.26 5.85
N LYS A 540 9.50 -3.78 4.60
CA LYS A 540 10.69 -4.27 3.85
C LYS A 540 11.19 -3.33 2.76
N SER A 541 10.41 -2.33 2.34
CA SER A 541 10.82 -1.37 1.30
C SER A 541 11.78 -0.29 1.81
N GLY A 542 11.80 -0.01 3.12
CA GLY A 542 12.70 0.98 3.72
C GLY A 542 14.18 0.60 3.57
N PHE A 543 14.53 -0.69 3.77
CA PHE A 543 15.94 -1.12 3.68
C PHE A 543 16.57 -0.81 2.33
N HIS A 544 15.89 -1.19 1.25
CA HIS A 544 16.48 -1.06 -0.10
C HIS A 544 16.72 0.40 -0.48
N TYR A 545 15.72 1.25 -0.25
CA TYR A 545 15.80 2.70 -0.52
C TYR A 545 16.91 3.35 0.31
N ASP A 546 16.87 3.18 1.63
CA ASP A 546 17.84 3.77 2.54
C ASP A 546 19.26 3.26 2.27
N ALA A 547 19.40 1.97 1.98
CA ALA A 547 20.66 1.33 1.65
C ALA A 547 21.26 1.85 0.34
N VAL A 548 20.45 1.95 -0.73
CA VAL A 548 20.92 2.47 -2.03
C VAL A 548 21.29 3.95 -1.91
N HIS A 549 20.44 4.78 -1.29
CA HIS A 549 20.71 6.20 -1.14
C HIS A 549 21.91 6.47 -0.23
N GLY A 550 22.02 5.78 0.90
CA GLY A 550 23.19 5.91 1.79
C GLY A 550 24.51 5.55 1.09
N LEU A 551 24.51 4.47 0.29
CA LEU A 551 25.67 4.08 -0.49
C LEU A 551 25.99 5.09 -1.62
N LEU A 552 24.99 5.60 -2.33
CA LEU A 552 25.14 6.62 -3.37
C LEU A 552 25.72 7.92 -2.80
N ASP A 553 25.23 8.39 -1.67
CA ASP A 553 25.72 9.59 -1.02
C ASP A 553 27.17 9.40 -0.53
N ALA A 554 27.51 8.21 -0.03
CA ALA A 554 28.88 7.88 0.31
C ALA A 554 29.81 7.85 -0.93
N LEU A 555 29.32 7.35 -2.06
CA LEU A 555 30.07 7.34 -3.33
C LEU A 555 30.23 8.75 -3.96
N ARG A 556 29.27 9.63 -3.73
CA ARG A 556 29.31 11.04 -4.21
C ARG A 556 30.14 11.95 -3.33
N ALA A 557 30.29 11.66 -2.05
CA ALA A 557 31.03 12.50 -1.10
C ALA A 557 32.50 12.69 -1.55
N GLU A 558 33.04 13.91 -1.57
CA GLU A 558 34.40 14.19 -2.05
C GLU A 558 35.50 13.64 -1.12
N SER A 559 35.22 13.50 0.18
CA SER A 559 36.18 13.01 1.16
C SER A 559 35.48 12.08 2.17
N GLY A 560 36.09 10.91 2.41
CA GLY A 560 35.59 9.97 3.41
C GLY A 560 36.17 8.58 3.18
N ASP A 561 36.26 7.82 4.25
CA ASP A 561 36.56 6.39 4.23
C ASP A 561 35.22 5.64 4.08
N PHE A 562 35.16 4.65 3.23
CA PHE A 562 33.90 3.89 2.97
C PHE A 562 33.49 3.00 4.17
N ASP A 563 34.35 2.90 5.19
CA ASP A 563 34.07 2.14 6.41
C ASP A 563 32.86 2.67 7.20
N SER A 564 32.60 4.00 7.15
CA SER A 564 31.40 4.57 7.78
C SER A 564 30.11 4.14 7.06
N ALA A 565 30.12 4.16 5.73
CA ALA A 565 28.98 3.71 4.91
C ALA A 565 28.71 2.20 5.10
N LYS A 566 29.77 1.40 5.24
CA LYS A 566 29.65 -0.03 5.58
C LYS A 566 28.96 -0.24 6.92
N LEU A 567 29.32 0.51 7.95
CA LEU A 567 28.70 0.39 9.28
C LEU A 567 27.23 0.78 9.25
N GLU A 568 26.90 1.87 8.54
CA GLU A 568 25.52 2.32 8.36
C GLU A 568 24.69 1.29 7.59
N PHE A 569 25.20 0.77 6.48
CA PHE A 569 24.56 -0.28 5.69
C PHE A 569 24.32 -1.56 6.51
N MET A 570 25.30 -2.00 7.30
CA MET A 570 25.14 -3.16 8.17
C MET A 570 24.18 -2.91 9.33
N GLY A 571 24.07 -1.65 9.80
CA GLY A 571 23.06 -1.21 10.75
C GLY A 571 21.64 -1.30 10.17
N LEU A 572 21.47 -0.82 8.94
CA LEU A 572 20.19 -0.95 8.20
C LEU A 572 19.82 -2.41 7.94
N ARG A 573 20.81 -3.28 7.63
CA ARG A 573 20.57 -4.72 7.51
C ARG A 573 19.95 -5.31 8.77
N LEU A 574 20.57 -5.03 9.92
CA LEU A 574 20.11 -5.56 11.20
C LEU A 574 18.75 -5.00 11.61
N ALA A 575 18.51 -3.71 11.35
CA ALA A 575 17.23 -3.07 11.66
C ALA A 575 16.06 -3.63 10.83
N ASN A 576 16.33 -4.03 9.58
CA ASN A 576 15.29 -4.50 8.65
C ASN A 576 15.31 -6.03 8.42
N ASP A 577 16.17 -6.78 9.09
CA ASP A 577 16.37 -8.23 8.89
C ASP A 577 16.51 -8.59 7.39
N ALA A 578 17.34 -7.79 6.68
CA ALA A 578 17.47 -7.91 5.25
C ALA A 578 18.27 -9.15 4.84
N SER A 579 17.77 -9.88 3.84
CA SER A 579 18.44 -11.07 3.29
C SER A 579 19.71 -10.71 2.52
N ASP A 580 20.63 -11.66 2.38
CA ASP A 580 21.87 -11.49 1.63
C ASP A 580 21.58 -11.15 0.15
N VAL A 581 20.50 -11.66 -0.43
CA VAL A 581 20.03 -11.31 -1.78
C VAL A 581 19.64 -9.85 -1.87
N SER A 582 18.87 -9.32 -0.90
CA SER A 582 18.46 -7.91 -0.87
C SER A 582 19.65 -6.97 -0.70
N MET A 583 20.64 -7.36 0.10
CA MET A 583 21.88 -6.61 0.26
C MET A 583 22.70 -6.56 -1.03
N ARG A 584 22.84 -7.71 -1.68
CA ARG A 584 23.57 -7.86 -2.95
C ARG A 584 22.98 -6.97 -4.04
N LYS A 585 21.65 -6.97 -4.15
CA LYS A 585 20.92 -6.11 -5.08
C LYS A 585 21.11 -4.63 -4.77
N ALA A 586 20.99 -4.20 -3.52
CA ALA A 586 21.19 -2.80 -3.14
C ALA A 586 22.60 -2.29 -3.49
N VAL A 587 23.61 -3.11 -3.22
CA VAL A 587 25.01 -2.80 -3.59
C VAL A 587 25.16 -2.67 -5.13
N ALA A 588 24.65 -3.65 -5.89
CA ALA A 588 24.73 -3.64 -7.35
C ALA A 588 24.06 -2.38 -7.94
N ILE A 589 22.87 -2.01 -7.46
CA ILE A 589 22.12 -0.84 -7.93
C ILE A 589 22.86 0.46 -7.59
N ALA A 590 23.36 0.62 -6.37
CA ALA A 590 24.06 1.84 -5.98
C ALA A 590 25.30 2.08 -6.83
N PHE A 591 26.11 1.03 -7.05
CA PHE A 591 27.32 1.13 -7.87
C PHE A 591 27.01 1.31 -9.36
N ALA A 592 26.00 0.63 -9.90
CA ALA A 592 25.54 0.81 -11.28
C ALA A 592 25.06 2.24 -11.55
N ARG A 593 24.26 2.82 -10.65
CA ARG A 593 23.78 4.20 -10.74
C ARG A 593 24.92 5.20 -10.69
N ARG A 594 25.85 5.02 -9.74
CA ARG A 594 27.00 5.91 -9.66
C ARG A 594 27.84 5.89 -10.92
N ALA A 595 28.05 4.71 -11.49
CA ALA A 595 28.80 4.58 -12.76
C ALA A 595 28.05 5.25 -13.94
N ALA A 596 26.70 5.10 -13.98
CA ALA A 596 25.86 5.74 -14.98
C ALA A 596 25.87 7.28 -14.84
N GLU A 597 25.75 7.83 -13.62
CA GLU A 597 25.87 9.28 -13.36
C GLU A 597 27.18 9.87 -13.89
N LEU A 598 28.29 9.19 -13.68
CA LEU A 598 29.61 9.67 -14.11
C LEU A 598 29.76 9.76 -15.65
N LEU A 599 28.91 9.06 -16.40
CA LEU A 599 28.82 9.15 -17.87
C LEU A 599 28.08 10.40 -18.35
N GLU A 600 27.25 11.03 -17.48
CA GLU A 600 26.49 12.21 -17.85
C GLU A 600 27.36 13.45 -17.95
N PRO A 601 27.10 14.34 -18.93
CA PRO A 601 27.87 15.57 -19.11
C PRO A 601 27.88 16.51 -17.90
N GLU A 602 26.80 16.47 -17.13
CA GLU A 602 26.58 17.29 -15.92
C GLU A 602 27.44 16.82 -14.74
N HIS A 603 27.80 15.54 -14.70
CA HIS A 603 28.54 14.90 -13.60
C HIS A 603 29.96 14.49 -13.98
N GLY A 604 30.49 15.00 -15.11
CA GLY A 604 31.89 14.80 -15.51
C GLY A 604 32.07 14.25 -16.92
N GLY A 605 31.07 13.65 -17.56
CA GLY A 605 31.11 13.16 -18.93
C GLY A 605 32.22 12.14 -19.18
N LEU A 606 32.50 11.24 -18.23
CA LEU A 606 33.58 10.27 -18.31
C LEU A 606 33.27 9.19 -19.36
N GLU A 607 34.30 8.61 -19.91
CA GLU A 607 34.19 7.39 -20.72
C GLU A 607 33.95 6.16 -19.83
N ALA A 608 33.25 5.14 -20.32
CA ALA A 608 32.84 3.97 -19.55
C ALA A 608 33.96 3.31 -18.70
N PRO A 609 35.18 3.08 -19.21
CA PRO A 609 36.27 2.52 -18.39
C PRO A 609 36.69 3.42 -17.24
N LYS A 610 36.69 4.76 -17.47
CA LYS A 610 37.03 5.73 -16.42
C LYS A 610 35.92 5.90 -15.40
N ALA A 611 34.65 5.77 -15.81
CA ALA A 611 33.50 5.80 -14.92
C ALA A 611 33.51 4.56 -14.02
N ALA A 612 33.78 3.38 -14.54
CA ALA A 612 33.93 2.15 -13.78
C ALA A 612 35.10 2.26 -12.77
N ASP A 613 36.28 2.68 -13.21
CA ASP A 613 37.44 2.88 -12.34
C ASP A 613 37.14 3.91 -11.21
N ALA A 614 36.53 5.03 -11.56
CA ALA A 614 36.16 6.05 -10.59
C ALA A 614 35.11 5.55 -9.58
N THR A 615 34.22 4.64 -9.97
CA THR A 615 33.20 4.09 -9.08
C THR A 615 33.81 3.13 -8.05
N PHE A 616 34.70 2.23 -8.43
CA PHE A 616 35.26 1.21 -7.54
C PHE A 616 36.55 1.65 -6.82
N ASN A 617 37.37 2.51 -7.43
CA ASN A 617 38.68 2.91 -6.90
C ASN A 617 38.76 4.31 -6.30
N SER A 618 37.77 5.18 -6.53
CA SER A 618 37.78 6.55 -6.00
C SER A 618 37.73 6.62 -4.47
N LYS A 619 37.15 5.61 -3.83
CA LYS A 619 36.99 5.52 -2.38
C LYS A 619 37.78 4.35 -1.82
N LYS A 620 38.60 4.65 -0.81
CA LYS A 620 39.34 3.61 -0.11
C LYS A 620 38.37 2.67 0.59
N GLY A 621 38.37 1.39 0.24
CA GLY A 621 37.54 0.36 0.83
C GLY A 621 36.27 0.03 0.04
N ALA A 622 35.91 0.78 -1.01
CA ALA A 622 34.70 0.52 -1.80
C ALA A 622 34.77 -0.84 -2.51
N SER A 623 35.86 -1.17 -3.19
CA SER A 623 36.06 -2.49 -3.84
C SER A 623 36.00 -3.64 -2.83
N LYS A 624 36.63 -3.48 -1.68
CA LYS A 624 36.59 -4.45 -0.60
C LYS A 624 35.18 -4.63 -0.04
N PHE A 625 34.40 -3.56 0.07
CA PHE A 625 33.00 -3.64 0.49
C PHE A 625 32.17 -4.42 -0.52
N VAL A 626 32.34 -4.18 -1.82
CA VAL A 626 31.65 -4.94 -2.87
C VAL A 626 32.01 -6.42 -2.80
N SER A 627 33.28 -6.78 -2.60
CA SER A 627 33.72 -8.16 -2.45
C SER A 627 33.07 -8.83 -1.23
N GLU A 628 33.10 -8.17 -0.05
CA GLU A 628 32.65 -8.78 1.21
C GLU A 628 31.12 -8.81 1.37
N VAL A 629 30.39 -7.84 0.83
CA VAL A 629 28.96 -7.63 1.07
C VAL A 629 28.13 -7.80 -0.21
N GLY A 630 28.67 -7.38 -1.35
CA GLY A 630 27.97 -7.40 -2.64
C GLY A 630 28.08 -8.77 -3.31
N VAL A 631 29.29 -9.32 -3.39
CA VAL A 631 29.56 -10.53 -4.18
C VAL A 631 29.49 -11.79 -3.31
N GLY A 632 30.14 -11.81 -2.13
CA GLY A 632 30.27 -13.04 -1.34
C GLY A 632 31.36 -13.97 -1.91
N GLY A 633 31.37 -15.25 -1.51
CA GLY A 633 32.45 -16.18 -1.86
C GLY A 633 32.07 -17.35 -2.77
N GLY A 634 30.85 -17.37 -3.33
CA GLY A 634 30.37 -18.47 -4.17
C GLY A 634 30.10 -18.08 -5.61
N GLU A 635 30.22 -19.05 -6.52
CA GLU A 635 29.94 -18.88 -7.94
C GLU A 635 28.49 -18.40 -8.20
N GLU A 636 27.50 -19.00 -7.57
CA GLU A 636 26.09 -18.60 -7.67
C GLU A 636 25.88 -17.16 -7.18
N GLU A 637 26.61 -16.76 -6.15
CA GLU A 637 26.54 -15.40 -5.59
C GLU A 637 27.10 -14.35 -6.53
N GLN A 638 28.18 -14.69 -7.25
CA GLN A 638 28.79 -13.85 -8.27
C GLN A 638 27.83 -13.68 -9.46
N VAL A 639 27.20 -14.77 -9.93
CA VAL A 639 26.20 -14.73 -11.02
C VAL A 639 25.03 -13.82 -10.65
N GLU A 640 24.49 -13.94 -9.43
CA GLU A 640 23.38 -13.09 -8.97
C GLU A 640 23.78 -11.61 -8.90
N PHE A 641 24.99 -11.31 -8.47
CA PHE A 641 25.48 -9.94 -8.43
C PHE A 641 25.61 -9.34 -9.83
N VAL A 642 26.15 -10.08 -10.78
CA VAL A 642 26.30 -9.60 -12.18
C VAL A 642 24.92 -9.44 -12.84
N LEU A 643 23.97 -10.34 -12.59
CA LEU A 643 22.59 -10.20 -13.06
C LEU A 643 21.92 -8.96 -12.49
N ALA A 644 22.11 -8.68 -11.19
CA ALA A 644 21.57 -7.48 -10.57
C ALA A 644 22.19 -6.21 -11.15
N LEU A 645 23.50 -6.23 -11.44
CA LEU A 645 24.21 -5.12 -12.07
C LEU A 645 23.69 -4.87 -13.50
N GLN A 646 23.49 -5.93 -14.29
CA GLN A 646 22.96 -5.86 -15.65
C GLN A 646 21.55 -5.27 -15.67
N ARG A 647 20.67 -5.72 -14.78
CA ARG A 647 19.30 -5.20 -14.63
C ARG A 647 19.28 -3.75 -14.19
N ALA A 648 20.14 -3.38 -13.22
CA ALA A 648 20.25 -2.01 -12.76
C ALA A 648 20.66 -1.04 -13.85
N LEU A 649 21.62 -1.42 -14.70
CA LEU A 649 22.04 -0.60 -15.85
C LEU A 649 20.96 -0.50 -16.93
N LEU A 650 20.18 -1.56 -17.16
CA LEU A 650 19.04 -1.54 -18.07
C LEU A 650 17.94 -0.58 -17.57
N GLY A 651 17.73 -0.49 -16.27
CA GLY A 651 16.76 0.39 -15.64
C GLY A 651 17.14 1.86 -15.63
N CYS A 652 18.41 2.23 -15.94
CA CYS A 652 18.86 3.62 -15.98
C CYS A 652 18.27 4.36 -17.20
N ARG A 653 17.23 5.16 -17.00
CA ARG A 653 16.47 5.86 -18.07
C ARG A 653 17.30 6.83 -18.93
N ASN A 654 18.35 7.40 -18.36
CA ASN A 654 19.21 8.36 -19.06
C ASN A 654 20.31 7.69 -19.89
N LEU A 655 20.36 6.35 -19.89
CA LEU A 655 21.43 5.61 -20.54
C LEU A 655 20.89 4.78 -21.71
N GLU A 656 21.33 5.09 -22.94
CA GLU A 656 20.99 4.27 -24.11
C GLU A 656 21.52 2.83 -23.92
N HIS A 657 20.76 1.79 -24.31
CA HIS A 657 21.13 0.37 -24.18
C HIS A 657 22.53 0.05 -24.68
N HIS A 658 22.97 0.71 -25.77
CA HIS A 658 24.32 0.54 -26.29
C HIS A 658 25.38 1.04 -25.32
N ARG A 659 25.15 2.19 -24.67
CA ARG A 659 26.10 2.77 -23.70
C ARG A 659 26.07 1.98 -22.38
N ALA A 660 24.91 1.50 -22.00
CA ALA A 660 24.72 0.63 -20.82
C ALA A 660 25.50 -0.67 -20.94
N GLY A 661 25.46 -1.33 -22.13
CA GLY A 661 26.24 -2.55 -22.36
C GLY A 661 27.74 -2.32 -22.35
N VAL A 662 28.23 -1.19 -22.90
CA VAL A 662 29.65 -0.83 -22.83
C VAL A 662 30.10 -0.53 -21.40
N LEU A 663 29.21 0.10 -20.60
CA LEU A 663 29.48 0.35 -19.20
C LEU A 663 29.52 -0.96 -18.40
N LEU A 664 28.60 -1.88 -18.65
CA LEU A 664 28.58 -3.21 -18.02
C LEU A 664 29.90 -3.94 -18.28
N ALA A 665 30.34 -4.02 -19.53
CA ALA A 665 31.60 -4.66 -19.88
C ALA A 665 32.81 -4.00 -19.16
N ALA A 666 32.81 -2.67 -19.06
CA ALA A 666 33.86 -1.95 -18.33
C ALA A 666 33.83 -2.21 -16.82
N MET A 667 32.63 -2.32 -16.22
CA MET A 667 32.47 -2.64 -14.80
C MET A 667 32.92 -4.07 -14.50
N LEU A 668 32.53 -5.04 -15.33
CA LEU A 668 32.97 -6.44 -15.18
C LEU A 668 34.49 -6.55 -15.30
N GLN A 669 35.11 -5.90 -16.30
CA GLN A 669 36.54 -5.87 -16.46
C GLN A 669 37.27 -5.26 -15.25
N GLN A 670 36.68 -4.21 -14.66
CA GLN A 670 37.25 -3.54 -13.49
C GLN A 670 37.13 -4.42 -12.24
N LEU A 671 35.97 -5.10 -12.04
CA LEU A 671 35.74 -6.00 -10.91
C LEU A 671 36.64 -7.24 -10.98
N TYR A 672 36.87 -7.78 -12.18
CA TYR A 672 37.83 -8.85 -12.41
C TYR A 672 39.25 -8.39 -12.09
N GLY A 673 39.68 -7.23 -12.57
CA GLY A 673 41.00 -6.68 -12.28
C GLY A 673 41.26 -6.29 -10.82
N LEU A 674 40.21 -6.20 -10.00
CA LEU A 674 40.26 -5.93 -8.55
C LEU A 674 40.11 -7.20 -7.70
N ASP A 675 40.13 -8.37 -8.28
CA ASP A 675 39.91 -9.67 -7.62
C ASP A 675 38.59 -9.72 -6.84
N VAL A 676 37.53 -9.08 -7.36
CA VAL A 676 36.17 -9.06 -6.78
C VAL A 676 35.29 -10.11 -7.44
N LEU A 677 35.44 -10.28 -8.75
CA LEU A 677 34.80 -11.35 -9.51
C LEU A 677 35.85 -12.31 -10.03
N GLU A 678 35.57 -13.59 -9.95
CA GLU A 678 36.38 -14.66 -10.50
C GLU A 678 35.97 -14.98 -11.95
N GLU A 679 36.83 -15.63 -12.69
CA GLU A 679 36.59 -16.00 -14.07
C GLU A 679 35.39 -16.92 -14.22
N GLU A 680 35.31 -17.95 -13.36
CA GLU A 680 34.19 -18.90 -13.32
C GLU A 680 32.85 -18.21 -13.10
N GLY A 681 32.81 -17.19 -12.27
CA GLY A 681 31.57 -16.42 -12.00
C GLY A 681 31.06 -15.61 -13.19
N ILE A 682 31.98 -15.05 -13.97
CA ILE A 682 31.65 -14.29 -15.20
C ILE A 682 31.21 -15.25 -16.31
N LEU A 683 31.87 -16.40 -16.48
CA LEU A 683 31.53 -17.42 -17.46
C LEU A 683 30.19 -18.08 -17.12
N ALA A 684 29.95 -18.40 -15.86
CA ALA A 684 28.68 -18.94 -15.41
C ALA A 684 27.51 -17.95 -15.66
N TRP A 685 27.72 -16.65 -15.42
CA TRP A 685 26.73 -15.62 -15.79
C TRP A 685 26.49 -15.57 -17.30
N TRP A 686 27.55 -15.74 -18.10
CA TRP A 686 27.42 -15.74 -19.56
C TRP A 686 26.59 -16.92 -20.06
N GLU A 687 26.66 -18.08 -19.43
CA GLU A 687 25.87 -19.26 -19.76
C GLU A 687 24.44 -19.22 -19.19
N ASP A 688 24.16 -18.36 -18.20
CA ASP A 688 22.87 -18.29 -17.54
C ASP A 688 21.78 -17.74 -18.48
N ALA A 689 20.68 -18.49 -18.61
CA ALA A 689 19.53 -18.10 -19.42
C ALA A 689 18.86 -16.80 -18.92
N ARG A 690 18.93 -16.50 -17.62
CA ARG A 690 18.40 -15.28 -17.02
C ARG A 690 19.09 -14.01 -17.53
N ALA A 691 20.33 -14.11 -18.01
CA ALA A 691 21.06 -12.99 -18.59
C ALA A 691 20.53 -12.54 -19.97
N GLU A 692 19.65 -13.33 -20.58
CA GLU A 692 18.97 -13.02 -21.85
C GLU A 692 17.48 -12.79 -21.68
N GLU A 693 16.94 -12.99 -20.49
CA GLU A 693 15.52 -12.89 -20.20
C GLU A 693 15.08 -11.42 -20.07
N GLY A 694 14.22 -10.96 -20.98
CA GLY A 694 13.68 -9.61 -21.00
C GLY A 694 14.17 -8.73 -22.15
N GLU A 695 13.39 -7.69 -22.44
CA GLU A 695 13.67 -6.76 -23.54
C GLU A 695 14.89 -5.91 -23.19
N GLY A 696 15.98 -6.06 -23.94
CA GLY A 696 17.22 -5.30 -23.73
C GLY A 696 18.34 -6.04 -23.00
N MET A 697 18.07 -7.07 -22.19
CA MET A 697 19.11 -7.83 -21.46
C MET A 697 20.12 -8.47 -22.43
N ALA A 698 19.65 -9.14 -23.48
CA ALA A 698 20.50 -9.74 -24.51
C ALA A 698 21.39 -8.70 -25.22
N ALA A 699 20.91 -7.48 -25.42
CA ALA A 699 21.69 -6.41 -26.06
C ALA A 699 22.84 -5.91 -25.16
N LEU A 700 22.66 -5.88 -23.84
CA LEU A 700 23.70 -5.53 -22.89
C LEU A 700 24.75 -6.66 -22.82
N LYS A 701 24.30 -7.91 -22.71
CA LYS A 701 25.13 -9.11 -22.68
C LYS A 701 26.05 -9.20 -23.94
N ASP A 702 25.50 -8.95 -25.12
CA ASP A 702 26.25 -9.01 -26.39
C ASP A 702 27.48 -8.06 -26.42
N LYS A 703 27.47 -6.95 -25.66
CA LYS A 703 28.61 -6.04 -25.52
C LYS A 703 29.72 -6.58 -24.63
N CYS A 704 29.43 -7.55 -23.80
CA CYS A 704 30.41 -8.22 -22.95
C CYS A 704 31.14 -9.37 -23.66
N ARG A 705 30.74 -9.74 -24.90
CA ARG A 705 31.30 -10.85 -25.65
C ARG A 705 32.83 -10.79 -25.78
N VAL A 706 33.37 -9.63 -26.05
CA VAL A 706 34.83 -9.46 -26.21
C VAL A 706 35.59 -9.77 -24.92
N LEU A 707 34.99 -9.43 -23.77
CA LEU A 707 35.59 -9.76 -22.47
C LEU A 707 35.54 -11.27 -22.21
N VAL A 708 34.41 -11.90 -22.52
CA VAL A 708 34.22 -13.35 -22.33
C VAL A 708 35.16 -14.15 -23.24
N GLU A 709 35.23 -13.80 -24.54
CA GLU A 709 36.19 -14.43 -25.49
C GLU A 709 37.65 -14.26 -25.06
N TRP A 710 37.98 -13.17 -24.36
CA TRP A 710 39.31 -12.97 -23.81
C TRP A 710 39.56 -13.87 -22.60
N LEU A 711 38.60 -14.06 -21.72
CA LEU A 711 38.69 -14.97 -20.57
C LEU A 711 38.79 -16.44 -21.05
N GLU A 712 37.93 -16.90 -21.92
CA GLU A 712 37.99 -18.27 -22.52
C GLU A 712 39.34 -18.60 -23.17
N ASN A 713 39.99 -17.64 -23.83
CA ASN A 713 41.30 -17.87 -24.43
C ASN A 713 42.44 -17.85 -23.39
N ALA A 714 42.23 -17.23 -22.23
CA ALA A 714 43.24 -17.25 -21.17
C ALA A 714 43.32 -18.63 -20.50
N GLU A 715 42.19 -19.33 -20.33
CA GLU A 715 42.17 -20.72 -19.82
C GLU A 715 42.85 -21.71 -20.79
N GLU A 716 42.75 -21.51 -22.13
CA GLU A 716 43.41 -22.39 -23.08
C GLU A 716 44.96 -22.26 -23.03
N ASP A 717 45.50 -21.04 -22.79
CA ASP A 717 46.93 -20.82 -22.69
C ASP A 717 47.54 -21.39 -21.39
N ASP A 718 46.82 -21.36 -20.25
CA ASP A 718 47.30 -21.98 -18.98
C ASP A 718 47.25 -23.50 -19.02
N SER A 719 46.33 -24.12 -19.74
CA SER A 719 46.23 -25.59 -19.87
C SER A 719 47.36 -26.17 -20.75
N ASP A 720 47.91 -25.41 -21.72
CA ASP A 720 48.97 -25.84 -22.56
C ASP A 720 50.41 -25.72 -21.91
N GLU A 721 50.53 -24.95 -20.81
CA GLU A 721 51.80 -24.86 -20.06
C GLU A 721 51.98 -25.98 -19.03
N GLU A 722 50.89 -26.56 -18.46
CA GLU A 722 50.97 -27.69 -17.52
C GLU A 722 51.30 -29.04 -18.19
N ASP A 723 51.03 -29.22 -19.49
CA ASP A 723 51.36 -30.47 -20.21
C ASP A 723 52.83 -30.49 -20.77
N SER A 724 53.64 -29.46 -20.56
CA SER A 724 54.98 -29.38 -21.12
C SER A 724 56.12 -29.69 -20.14
N ASP A 725 55.85 -29.94 -18.86
CA ASP A 725 56.87 -30.22 -17.83
C ASP A 725 57.03 -31.72 -17.41
N ASP A 726 56.35 -32.67 -18.12
CA ASP A 726 56.44 -34.10 -17.91
C ASP A 726 57.01 -34.90 -19.13
N GLU A 727 58.07 -34.42 -19.80
CA GLU A 727 58.92 -35.28 -20.66
C GLU A 727 60.40 -35.28 -20.23
#